data_38c5ab061c1fff36fc342f6ad33f6eb8
#
_entry.id   38c5ab061c1fff36fc342f6ad33f6eb8
#
_cell.length_a   1.000
_cell.length_b   1.000
_cell.length_c   1.000
_cell.angle_alpha   90.00
_cell.angle_beta   90.00
_cell.angle_gamma   90.00
#
_symmetry.space_group_name_H-M   'P 1'
#
loop_
_entity.id
_entity.type
_entity.pdbx_description
1 polymer ?
#
loop_
_entity_poly.entity_id
_entity_poly.type
_entity_poly.pdbx_seq_one_letter_code
_entity_poly.pdbx_strand_id
1 'polypeptide(L)'
;MASVTQRVQSYTGGVSKQPDDKKFPGQVREALNAYPDPTFGLQKRPGTKFLTKLKDGVPTGGSEFTGTSLDNAKWFYIHRANDEKYIGCILGNASAASAAIHIWNATADGNGDYVKCAVTATNTNKAYLSAVAKDDYHILTVQDTSIITNKQKTVTTQSDPSYTANKNATVRLKGIEYSSPYEIKIKVGSNSEITFARPTYASDSFGSTTTTDPKLNAGHILGNTSDSIDLPTIGQTAGLKQLIENKIAANADGFNSNMSVIMTSTTLEITHNTAFTLSAKGGTSGTELVSFQDSVNSVADLPTESINGRKVKIINTANANDTYYSTFVATNGVSGPGYWEEALGYGMSPGLTEATMPHELVNTGSNAFTFRPITWTARLVGDNSTNSHPSFKDAKIQQSFFYNNRLGFLTEDNVSMSQSGEFYNFYHITAQTVSAADPVDLSCSSIRPAVLHGIIPVASGLILFSENQQFIMYSADGNLSPTTALIRGLSNYEMDTKIDPVDVGTTVNFISKTPAYSKVFGMTPRGEGQVPLVRDVGKVVAEYIPESIDNLVASPQNSFIAMFGADSEKVYFYRTHTDGEQEVLQAWFNWQLAGKVLEFVVDSDVIYAILKVSNGYQLVSGNLSATPEDEILVTQSGIQLNPYMDMYSKASSVSHLPIESITVGAGGSGYSSPPTVTITALNGGTNATGTAVLAGGAVASVTITNPGKDYLHGATVTFSGGGGANAAATAEVFNGSRCYLPYADISSLEPIIVIAGGVGDTDSGFTQSGDRGSDGVGPYFAIKNKDFSSIATKVIVGFRYNYDVTLPKTYYQIDKGIADYTAALTIARMKFSVGRSSTIGFKLKSDGYKGSTQTFTGDGSNTVFSPDFTVQARANIKVKKNGEIQTTGFTIADHATLPDRITVTFNSAPAAAISAAANINGSVPDSDANSAVAADSIEIYIDNWYDIQPVQEANEYLADDVPMTDQNIYTVPIHQRTDNFLLRVFSDSPFPVSLTSMMWEGNYSPRFYRRT
;
A
#
# COMPACT_ATOMS: atom_id res chain seq x y z
N MET A 1 -2.73 59.02 17.72
CA MET A 1 -2.82 57.58 17.46
C MET A 1 -3.94 57.02 18.34
N ALA A 2 -4.89 56.35 17.74
CA ALA A 2 -5.95 55.71 18.52
C ALA A 2 -5.48 54.36 19.03
N SER A 3 -5.77 54.04 20.31
CA SER A 3 -5.59 52.70 20.81
C SER A 3 -6.67 51.79 20.21
N VAL A 4 -6.25 50.68 19.60
CA VAL A 4 -7.12 49.74 18.93
C VAL A 4 -6.84 48.32 19.41
N THR A 5 -7.88 47.51 19.40
CA THR A 5 -7.81 46.10 19.78
C THR A 5 -8.61 45.31 18.76
N GLN A 6 -8.03 44.24 18.23
CA GLN A 6 -8.75 43.28 17.37
C GLN A 6 -8.38 41.85 17.75
N ARG A 7 -9.29 40.92 17.40
CA ARG A 7 -9.20 39.51 17.75
C ARG A 7 -9.21 38.62 16.49
N VAL A 8 -8.34 37.65 16.46
CA VAL A 8 -8.42 36.47 15.59
C VAL A 8 -9.10 35.36 16.37
N GLN A 9 -10.29 34.96 15.96
CA GLN A 9 -11.15 34.06 16.74
C GLN A 9 -10.63 32.62 16.82
N SER A 10 -10.00 32.12 15.75
CA SER A 10 -9.38 30.79 15.72
C SER A 10 -8.20 30.77 14.78
N TYR A 11 -7.30 29.81 14.97
CA TYR A 11 -6.15 29.54 14.09
C TYR A 11 -6.32 28.24 13.30
N THR A 12 -7.54 27.85 13.04
CA THR A 12 -7.87 26.61 12.30
C THR A 12 -7.86 26.76 10.79
N GLY A 13 -7.58 27.95 10.24
CA GLY A 13 -7.58 28.22 8.79
C GLY A 13 -6.40 27.59 8.00
N GLY A 14 -5.44 26.97 8.71
CA GLY A 14 -4.30 26.29 8.09
C GLY A 14 -3.32 27.21 7.38
N VAL A 15 -2.42 26.63 6.59
CA VAL A 15 -1.39 27.36 5.82
C VAL A 15 -2.01 28.04 4.61
N SER A 16 -1.56 29.27 4.34
CA SER A 16 -1.82 29.98 3.09
C SER A 16 -0.52 30.63 2.58
N LYS A 17 -0.23 30.49 1.30
CA LYS A 17 0.90 31.14 0.63
C LYS A 17 0.51 32.50 0.01
N GLN A 18 -0.72 32.93 0.16
CA GLN A 18 -1.16 34.26 -0.24
C GLN A 18 -0.38 35.36 0.50
N PRO A 19 -0.27 36.57 -0.05
CA PRO A 19 0.23 37.72 0.70
C PRO A 19 -0.54 37.94 1.99
N ASP A 20 0.11 38.41 3.04
CA ASP A 20 -0.47 38.50 4.38
C ASP A 20 -1.70 39.41 4.48
N ASP A 21 -1.78 40.45 3.65
CA ASP A 21 -2.93 41.34 3.52
C ASP A 21 -4.16 40.67 2.88
N LYS A 22 -3.97 39.52 2.22
CA LYS A 22 -5.03 38.73 1.56
C LYS A 22 -5.41 37.47 2.32
N LYS A 23 -4.68 37.11 3.39
CA LYS A 23 -5.00 35.94 4.20
C LYS A 23 -6.31 36.17 4.95
N PHE A 24 -7.12 35.12 5.00
CA PHE A 24 -8.28 35.11 5.88
C PHE A 24 -7.84 35.05 7.35
N PRO A 25 -8.61 35.65 8.26
CA PRO A 25 -8.35 35.54 9.69
C PRO A 25 -8.24 34.07 10.12
N GLY A 26 -7.18 33.74 10.85
CA GLY A 26 -6.90 32.37 11.30
C GLY A 26 -6.05 31.53 10.37
N GLN A 27 -5.71 32.03 9.18
CA GLN A 27 -4.69 31.44 8.33
C GLN A 27 -3.28 31.79 8.82
N VAL A 28 -2.32 30.88 8.63
CA VAL A 28 -0.93 31.03 9.04
C VAL A 28 0.00 30.96 7.81
N ARG A 29 1.24 31.40 7.97
CA ARG A 29 2.27 31.27 6.94
C ARG A 29 2.81 29.85 6.83
N GLU A 30 3.04 29.23 8.00
CA GLU A 30 3.56 27.87 8.12
C GLU A 30 2.96 27.20 9.37
N ALA A 31 2.68 25.91 9.28
CA ALA A 31 2.16 25.07 10.35
C ALA A 31 2.82 23.70 10.26
N LEU A 32 3.94 23.53 10.96
CA LEU A 32 4.66 22.27 11.04
C LEU A 32 4.25 21.51 12.29
N ASN A 33 3.95 20.23 12.16
CA ASN A 33 3.52 19.35 13.25
C ASN A 33 2.30 19.90 14.02
N ALA A 34 1.47 20.64 13.32
CA ALA A 34 0.21 21.16 13.82
C ALA A 34 -0.97 20.33 13.30
N TYR A 35 -2.04 20.31 14.06
CA TYR A 35 -3.29 19.61 13.73
C TYR A 35 -4.47 20.55 14.02
N PRO A 36 -5.06 21.17 12.99
CA PRO A 36 -6.20 22.06 13.15
C PRO A 36 -7.46 21.28 13.56
N ASP A 37 -8.07 21.69 14.65
CA ASP A 37 -9.30 21.09 15.15
C ASP A 37 -10.32 22.18 15.48
N PRO A 38 -11.60 22.09 15.04
CA PRO A 38 -12.61 23.09 15.29
C PRO A 38 -12.89 23.34 16.78
N THR A 39 -12.76 22.30 17.60
CA THR A 39 -13.06 22.36 19.03
C THR A 39 -11.86 22.84 19.84
N PHE A 40 -10.68 22.29 19.54
CA PHE A 40 -9.49 22.50 20.37
C PHE A 40 -8.50 23.53 19.79
N GLY A 41 -8.77 24.06 18.59
CA GLY A 41 -7.89 25.01 17.92
C GLY A 41 -6.74 24.34 17.16
N LEU A 42 -5.62 25.02 17.03
CA LEU A 42 -4.44 24.52 16.35
C LEU A 42 -3.54 23.75 17.33
N GLN A 43 -3.71 22.45 17.39
CA GLN A 43 -3.01 21.58 18.34
C GLN A 43 -1.64 21.15 17.79
N LYS A 44 -0.75 20.76 18.68
CA LYS A 44 0.42 19.94 18.36
C LYS A 44 -0.07 18.55 17.92
N ARG A 45 0.52 17.96 16.86
CA ARG A 45 0.18 16.62 16.44
C ARG A 45 0.44 15.57 17.52
N PRO A 46 -0.25 14.45 17.53
CA PRO A 46 0.09 13.36 18.44
C PRO A 46 1.51 12.83 18.18
N GLY A 47 2.10 12.24 19.20
CA GLY A 47 3.36 11.52 19.09
C GLY A 47 3.23 10.23 18.27
N THR A 48 4.38 9.66 17.89
CA THR A 48 4.44 8.36 17.23
C THR A 48 5.05 7.32 18.17
N LYS A 49 4.30 6.23 18.43
CA LYS A 49 4.73 5.09 19.24
C LYS A 49 5.51 4.12 18.35
N PHE A 50 6.68 3.70 18.79
CA PHE A 50 7.42 2.64 18.15
C PHE A 50 6.75 1.29 18.45
N LEU A 51 6.43 0.52 17.42
CA LEU A 51 5.85 -0.80 17.55
C LEU A 51 6.90 -1.90 17.37
N THR A 52 7.56 -1.94 16.24
CA THR A 52 8.59 -2.94 15.97
C THR A 52 9.53 -2.53 14.83
N LYS A 53 10.72 -3.13 14.84
CA LYS A 53 11.60 -3.15 13.67
C LYS A 53 11.14 -4.22 12.69
N LEU A 54 11.16 -3.93 11.39
CA LEU A 54 10.82 -4.94 10.40
C LEU A 54 11.97 -5.95 10.25
N LYS A 55 11.66 -7.21 10.47
CA LYS A 55 12.60 -8.34 10.39
C LYS A 55 12.06 -9.43 9.45
N ASP A 56 12.94 -10.27 8.94
CA ASP A 56 12.59 -11.33 7.99
C ASP A 56 12.21 -12.68 8.64
N GLY A 57 12.45 -12.85 9.94
CA GLY A 57 12.10 -14.06 10.70
C GLY A 57 10.62 -14.19 11.04
N VAL A 58 10.10 -15.41 11.01
CA VAL A 58 8.70 -15.76 11.30
C VAL A 58 8.66 -16.71 12.53
N PRO A 59 7.82 -16.47 13.53
CA PRO A 59 7.02 -15.27 13.79
C PRO A 59 7.85 -14.07 14.28
N THR A 60 8.97 -14.32 14.92
CA THR A 60 9.91 -13.33 15.48
C THR A 60 11.35 -13.70 15.17
N GLY A 61 12.29 -12.78 15.38
CA GLY A 61 13.70 -12.99 15.09
C GLY A 61 14.07 -12.69 13.64
N GLY A 62 15.06 -13.42 13.10
CA GLY A 62 15.61 -13.14 11.75
C GLY A 62 16.47 -11.88 11.69
N SER A 63 16.91 -11.55 10.47
CA SER A 63 17.69 -10.33 10.21
C SER A 63 16.78 -9.12 10.03
N GLU A 64 17.24 -7.95 10.45
CA GLU A 64 16.55 -6.69 10.17
C GLU A 64 16.65 -6.36 8.67
N PHE A 65 15.59 -5.82 8.10
CA PHE A 65 15.66 -5.21 6.79
C PHE A 65 16.44 -3.92 6.87
N THR A 66 17.48 -3.79 6.04
CA THR A 66 18.42 -2.64 6.08
C THR A 66 18.71 -2.10 4.68
N GLY A 67 19.33 -0.94 4.62
CA GLY A 67 19.75 -0.29 3.38
C GLY A 67 18.55 0.13 2.52
N THR A 68 18.49 -0.38 1.29
CA THR A 68 17.42 -0.10 0.33
C THR A 68 16.50 -1.30 0.09
N SER A 69 16.53 -2.30 0.99
CA SER A 69 15.85 -3.59 0.80
C SER A 69 14.34 -3.49 0.59
N LEU A 70 13.68 -2.51 1.20
CA LEU A 70 12.22 -2.30 1.07
C LEU A 70 11.84 -0.97 0.40
N ASP A 71 12.78 -0.17 -0.09
CA ASP A 71 12.50 1.15 -0.66
C ASP A 71 11.58 1.09 -1.90
N ASN A 72 11.70 0.03 -2.69
CA ASN A 72 10.89 -0.18 -3.89
C ASN A 72 9.75 -1.19 -3.68
N ALA A 73 9.33 -1.40 -2.45
CA ALA A 73 8.20 -2.26 -2.13
C ALA A 73 6.87 -1.55 -2.36
N LYS A 74 5.87 -2.26 -2.91
CA LYS A 74 4.48 -1.81 -2.89
C LYS A 74 3.87 -2.20 -1.56
N TRP A 75 3.55 -1.22 -0.74
CA TRP A 75 2.93 -1.41 0.56
C TRP A 75 1.41 -1.56 0.44
N PHE A 76 0.80 -2.25 1.40
CA PHE A 76 -0.65 -2.40 1.52
C PHE A 76 -1.04 -2.69 2.96
N TYR A 77 -2.30 -2.42 3.27
CA TYR A 77 -2.88 -2.62 4.59
C TYR A 77 -4.11 -3.53 4.49
N ILE A 78 -4.26 -4.44 5.45
CA ILE A 78 -5.41 -5.33 5.57
C ILE A 78 -6.03 -5.13 6.95
N HIS A 79 -7.29 -4.71 6.98
CA HIS A 79 -8.11 -4.68 8.18
C HIS A 79 -9.13 -5.83 8.07
N ARG A 80 -8.93 -6.90 8.84
CA ARG A 80 -9.85 -8.04 8.90
C ARG A 80 -10.81 -7.92 10.08
N ALA A 81 -10.28 -7.59 11.25
CA ALA A 81 -11.01 -7.39 12.49
C ALA A 81 -10.27 -6.37 13.37
N ASN A 82 -10.87 -5.93 14.47
CA ASN A 82 -10.24 -4.97 15.38
C ASN A 82 -8.92 -5.47 15.99
N ASP A 83 -8.79 -6.76 16.15
CA ASP A 83 -7.61 -7.48 16.67
C ASP A 83 -6.77 -8.14 15.56
N GLU A 84 -7.19 -8.02 14.31
CA GLU A 84 -6.49 -8.59 13.15
C GLU A 84 -6.24 -7.53 12.08
N LYS A 85 -5.16 -6.80 12.24
CA LYS A 85 -4.70 -5.76 11.33
C LYS A 85 -3.29 -6.09 10.84
N TYR A 86 -3.09 -6.01 9.55
CA TYR A 86 -1.83 -6.40 8.93
C TYR A 86 -1.31 -5.31 8.00
N ILE A 87 -0.01 -5.10 8.02
CA ILE A 87 0.68 -4.28 7.04
C ILE A 87 1.63 -5.17 6.25
N GLY A 88 1.57 -5.06 4.94
CA GLY A 88 2.37 -5.91 4.07
C GLY A 88 3.03 -5.14 2.95
N CYS A 89 4.01 -5.80 2.32
CA CYS A 89 4.64 -5.27 1.13
C CYS A 89 4.94 -6.35 0.10
N ILE A 90 4.94 -5.96 -1.17
CA ILE A 90 5.32 -6.78 -2.32
C ILE A 90 6.65 -6.26 -2.83
N LEU A 91 7.63 -7.16 -2.88
CA LEU A 91 8.91 -6.96 -3.57
C LEU A 91 8.89 -7.75 -4.86
N GLY A 92 8.63 -7.06 -5.95
CA GLY A 92 8.69 -7.66 -7.28
C GLY A 92 10.13 -7.89 -7.73
N ASN A 93 10.34 -8.99 -8.46
CA ASN A 93 11.65 -9.29 -9.03
C ASN A 93 11.50 -10.15 -10.31
N ALA A 94 12.30 -9.87 -11.32
CA ALA A 94 12.32 -10.66 -12.54
C ALA A 94 12.61 -12.16 -12.28
N SER A 95 13.35 -12.46 -11.20
CA SER A 95 13.54 -13.83 -10.71
C SER A 95 12.48 -14.18 -9.66
N ALA A 96 11.65 -15.17 -9.94
CA ALA A 96 10.62 -15.66 -9.02
C ALA A 96 11.19 -16.11 -7.64
N ALA A 97 12.42 -16.58 -7.59
CA ALA A 97 13.07 -16.97 -6.33
C ALA A 97 13.32 -15.77 -5.42
N SER A 98 13.61 -14.59 -5.99
CA SER A 98 13.90 -13.35 -5.28
C SER A 98 12.67 -12.49 -5.02
N ALA A 99 11.58 -12.72 -5.76
CA ALA A 99 10.30 -12.04 -5.48
C ALA A 99 9.73 -12.50 -4.14
N ALA A 100 9.18 -11.57 -3.36
CA ALA A 100 8.67 -11.85 -2.01
C ALA A 100 7.46 -11.00 -1.66
N ILE A 101 6.63 -11.54 -0.78
CA ILE A 101 5.58 -10.82 -0.06
C ILE A 101 5.91 -10.93 1.42
N HIS A 102 5.99 -9.79 2.10
CA HIS A 102 6.22 -9.73 3.53
C HIS A 102 5.00 -9.11 4.20
N ILE A 103 4.57 -9.67 5.32
CA ILE A 103 3.41 -9.21 6.07
C ILE A 103 3.76 -9.22 7.56
N TRP A 104 3.40 -8.16 8.26
CA TRP A 104 3.54 -8.06 9.71
C TRP A 104 2.18 -7.77 10.32
N ASN A 105 1.94 -8.33 11.47
CA ASN A 105 0.76 -8.00 12.26
C ASN A 105 0.97 -6.60 12.87
N ALA A 106 0.03 -5.70 12.64
CA ALA A 106 0.01 -4.35 13.22
C ALA A 106 -0.66 -4.32 14.61
N THR A 107 -1.16 -5.46 15.08
CA THR A 107 -1.69 -5.67 16.43
C THR A 107 -0.72 -6.57 17.20
N ALA A 108 -0.38 -6.22 18.43
CA ALA A 108 0.49 -7.06 19.25
C ALA A 108 -0.16 -8.40 19.58
N ASP A 109 0.64 -9.45 19.64
CA ASP A 109 0.20 -10.76 20.11
C ASP A 109 -0.02 -10.79 21.65
N GLY A 110 -0.39 -11.95 22.19
CA GLY A 110 -0.61 -12.11 23.63
C GLY A 110 0.65 -11.88 24.49
N ASN A 111 1.84 -11.78 23.90
CA ASN A 111 3.09 -11.47 24.56
C ASN A 111 3.48 -9.98 24.41
N GLY A 112 2.74 -9.21 23.63
CA GLY A 112 3.06 -7.83 23.30
C GLY A 112 3.98 -7.67 22.08
N ASP A 113 4.24 -8.75 21.32
CA ASP A 113 5.11 -8.76 20.16
C ASP A 113 4.34 -8.52 18.85
N TYR A 114 4.90 -7.71 17.97
CA TYR A 114 4.41 -7.48 16.60
C TYR A 114 5.09 -8.47 15.66
N VAL A 115 4.39 -9.56 15.34
CA VAL A 115 4.99 -10.70 14.67
C VAL A 115 4.93 -10.59 13.15
N LYS A 116 5.90 -11.18 12.48
CA LYS A 116 5.86 -11.39 11.03
C LYS A 116 5.02 -12.61 10.71
N CYS A 117 4.11 -12.45 9.73
CA CYS A 117 3.23 -13.51 9.25
C CYS A 117 3.97 -14.48 8.32
N ALA A 118 3.57 -15.74 8.35
CA ALA A 118 4.02 -16.73 7.39
C ALA A 118 3.29 -16.52 6.04
N VAL A 119 4.05 -16.44 4.94
CA VAL A 119 3.49 -16.36 3.59
C VAL A 119 3.92 -17.60 2.80
N THR A 120 2.97 -18.47 2.50
CA THR A 120 3.19 -19.66 1.68
C THR A 120 3.04 -19.32 0.20
N ALA A 121 4.10 -19.50 -0.58
CA ALA A 121 4.08 -19.26 -2.03
C ALA A 121 5.14 -20.13 -2.72
N THR A 122 4.76 -20.81 -3.82
CA THR A 122 5.70 -21.53 -4.66
C THR A 122 6.44 -20.55 -5.60
N ASN A 123 7.60 -20.93 -6.11
CA ASN A 123 8.30 -20.13 -7.12
C ASN A 123 7.47 -19.96 -8.40
N THR A 124 6.64 -20.94 -8.75
CA THR A 124 5.70 -20.84 -9.89
C THR A 124 4.71 -19.73 -9.67
N ASN A 125 4.11 -19.63 -8.47
CA ASN A 125 3.15 -18.57 -8.12
C ASN A 125 3.86 -17.21 -8.07
N LYS A 126 5.05 -17.14 -7.46
CA LYS A 126 5.85 -15.92 -7.38
C LYS A 126 6.34 -15.40 -8.74
N ALA A 127 6.31 -16.20 -9.81
CA ALA A 127 6.60 -15.74 -11.16
C ALA A 127 5.62 -14.67 -11.67
N TYR A 128 4.45 -14.56 -11.06
CA TYR A 128 3.52 -13.46 -11.33
C TYR A 128 4.05 -12.11 -10.81
N LEU A 129 4.89 -12.09 -9.77
CA LEU A 129 5.49 -10.90 -9.16
C LEU A 129 6.75 -10.44 -9.91
N SER A 130 6.71 -10.41 -11.24
CA SER A 130 7.87 -10.15 -12.09
C SER A 130 8.18 -8.67 -12.33
N ALA A 131 7.26 -7.76 -12.02
CA ALA A 131 7.51 -6.33 -12.14
C ALA A 131 8.39 -5.84 -10.98
N VAL A 132 9.32 -4.92 -11.26
CA VAL A 132 10.28 -4.44 -10.26
C VAL A 132 9.81 -3.14 -9.61
N ALA A 133 9.10 -2.28 -10.35
CA ALA A 133 8.62 -1.02 -9.81
C ALA A 133 7.40 -1.22 -8.90
N LYS A 134 7.37 -0.52 -7.77
CA LYS A 134 6.23 -0.57 -6.81
C LYS A 134 4.91 -0.15 -7.45
N ASP A 135 4.93 0.82 -8.36
CA ASP A 135 3.74 1.37 -9.02
C ASP A 135 3.10 0.39 -10.03
N ASP A 136 3.82 -0.70 -10.39
CA ASP A 136 3.32 -1.74 -11.26
C ASP A 136 2.37 -2.74 -10.57
N TYR A 137 2.13 -2.57 -9.27
CA TYR A 137 1.20 -3.42 -8.53
C TYR A 137 -0.02 -2.63 -8.05
N HIS A 138 -1.17 -3.28 -8.11
CA HIS A 138 -2.39 -2.83 -7.45
C HIS A 138 -2.93 -3.96 -6.56
N ILE A 139 -3.39 -3.62 -5.36
CA ILE A 139 -3.91 -4.57 -4.39
C ILE A 139 -5.34 -4.15 -4.02
N LEU A 140 -6.26 -5.08 -4.20
CA LEU A 140 -7.66 -4.95 -3.79
C LEU A 140 -7.94 -5.98 -2.71
N THR A 141 -8.23 -5.54 -1.50
CA THR A 141 -8.62 -6.45 -0.40
C THR A 141 -10.13 -6.50 -0.28
N VAL A 142 -10.67 -7.70 -0.35
CA VAL A 142 -12.09 -8.01 -0.14
C VAL A 142 -12.18 -9.11 0.90
N GLN A 143 -12.66 -8.78 2.09
CA GLN A 143 -12.73 -9.71 3.23
C GLN A 143 -11.34 -10.35 3.54
N ASP A 144 -11.26 -11.68 3.44
CA ASP A 144 -10.05 -12.46 3.76
C ASP A 144 -9.08 -12.58 2.58
N THR A 145 -9.41 -12.02 1.42
CA THR A 145 -8.67 -12.18 0.18
C THR A 145 -8.20 -10.83 -0.35
N SER A 146 -6.91 -10.73 -0.63
CA SER A 146 -6.32 -9.60 -1.36
C SER A 146 -5.99 -10.03 -2.79
N ILE A 147 -6.59 -9.39 -3.77
CA ILE A 147 -6.33 -9.62 -5.19
C ILE A 147 -5.16 -8.73 -5.60
N ILE A 148 -4.08 -9.36 -6.03
CA ILE A 148 -2.84 -8.70 -6.46
C ILE A 148 -2.83 -8.67 -7.98
N THR A 149 -2.80 -7.46 -8.53
CA THR A 149 -2.73 -7.20 -9.97
C THR A 149 -1.33 -6.71 -10.34
N ASN A 150 -0.68 -7.37 -11.29
CA ASN A 150 0.57 -6.92 -11.89
C ASN A 150 0.26 -6.17 -13.19
N LYS A 151 0.42 -4.85 -13.19
CA LYS A 151 0.13 -3.95 -14.32
C LYS A 151 1.03 -4.18 -15.54
N GLN A 152 2.11 -4.94 -15.42
CA GLN A 152 3.02 -5.27 -16.52
C GLN A 152 2.73 -6.63 -17.16
N LYS A 153 1.84 -7.43 -16.57
CA LYS A 153 1.53 -8.77 -17.06
C LYS A 153 0.42 -8.72 -18.13
N THR A 154 0.73 -9.17 -19.33
CA THR A 154 -0.29 -9.31 -20.38
C THR A 154 -1.12 -10.58 -20.15
N VAL A 155 -2.42 -10.45 -20.15
CA VAL A 155 -3.35 -11.56 -19.98
C VAL A 155 -3.38 -12.40 -21.23
N THR A 156 -3.30 -13.72 -21.07
CA THR A 156 -3.41 -14.68 -22.17
C THR A 156 -4.53 -15.67 -21.93
N THR A 157 -4.99 -16.30 -22.99
CA THR A 157 -5.95 -17.40 -22.94
C THR A 157 -5.24 -18.74 -23.00
N GLN A 158 -5.91 -19.77 -22.54
CA GLN A 158 -5.47 -21.15 -22.78
C GLN A 158 -5.44 -21.42 -24.28
N SER A 159 -4.60 -22.34 -24.70
CA SER A 159 -4.47 -22.69 -26.11
C SER A 159 -5.77 -23.29 -26.66
N ASP A 160 -6.08 -22.94 -27.89
CA ASP A 160 -7.19 -23.54 -28.61
C ASP A 160 -6.98 -25.05 -28.77
N PRO A 161 -7.96 -25.90 -28.38
CA PRO A 161 -7.87 -27.33 -28.66
C PRO A 161 -7.85 -27.57 -30.15
N SER A 162 -7.04 -28.55 -30.60
CA SER A 162 -7.03 -28.92 -32.00
C SER A 162 -8.39 -29.50 -32.44
N TYR A 163 -8.94 -28.97 -33.50
CA TYR A 163 -10.20 -29.44 -34.04
C TYR A 163 -10.02 -29.72 -35.54
N THR A 164 -10.54 -30.88 -35.97
CA THR A 164 -10.63 -31.22 -37.40
C THR A 164 -12.08 -31.58 -37.66
N ALA A 165 -12.69 -30.87 -38.59
CA ALA A 165 -14.07 -31.09 -38.97
C ALA A 165 -14.33 -32.50 -39.58
N ASN A 166 -15.58 -32.95 -39.47
CA ASN A 166 -16.08 -34.17 -40.10
C ASN A 166 -15.37 -35.48 -39.66
N LYS A 167 -14.96 -35.51 -38.40
CA LYS A 167 -14.47 -36.74 -37.75
C LYS A 167 -15.55 -37.54 -37.05
N ASN A 168 -16.74 -36.96 -36.90
CA ASN A 168 -17.90 -37.57 -36.25
C ASN A 168 -19.12 -37.46 -37.13
N ALA A 169 -19.97 -38.47 -37.12
CA ALA A 169 -21.26 -38.42 -37.79
C ALA A 169 -22.30 -39.20 -36.98
N THR A 170 -23.52 -38.69 -36.96
CA THR A 170 -24.68 -39.32 -36.37
C THR A 170 -25.65 -39.66 -37.48
N VAL A 171 -26.09 -40.91 -37.53
CA VAL A 171 -27.16 -41.39 -38.41
C VAL A 171 -28.37 -41.72 -37.52
N ARG A 172 -29.48 -41.08 -37.79
CA ARG A 172 -30.71 -41.25 -37.01
C ARG A 172 -31.81 -41.92 -37.87
N LEU A 173 -32.37 -42.95 -37.35
CA LEU A 173 -33.56 -43.63 -37.91
C LEU A 173 -34.81 -42.93 -37.39
N LYS A 174 -35.56 -42.27 -38.28
CA LYS A 174 -36.83 -41.58 -37.97
C LYS A 174 -38.05 -42.44 -38.14
N GLY A 175 -38.02 -43.35 -39.11
CA GLY A 175 -39.13 -44.23 -39.38
C GLY A 175 -38.67 -45.55 -40.03
N ILE A 176 -39.53 -46.54 -40.00
CA ILE A 176 -39.29 -47.86 -40.53
C ILE A 176 -40.38 -48.17 -41.53
N GLU A 177 -40.00 -48.43 -42.77
CA GLU A 177 -40.88 -48.78 -43.87
C GLU A 177 -40.50 -50.13 -44.45
N TYR A 178 -41.52 -50.90 -44.94
CA TYR A 178 -41.30 -52.14 -45.65
C TYR A 178 -41.00 -51.87 -47.17
N SER A 179 -40.35 -52.81 -47.85
CA SER A 179 -39.92 -52.67 -49.23
C SER A 179 -39.11 -51.41 -49.52
N SER A 180 -38.35 -50.94 -48.64
CA SER A 180 -37.64 -49.70 -48.76
C SER A 180 -36.12 -49.85 -48.54
N PRO A 181 -35.27 -49.12 -49.24
CA PRO A 181 -33.85 -49.14 -49.03
C PRO A 181 -33.44 -48.19 -47.90
N TYR A 182 -32.48 -48.64 -47.12
CA TYR A 182 -31.77 -47.82 -46.11
C TYR A 182 -30.31 -47.84 -46.49
N GLU A 183 -29.70 -46.66 -46.75
CA GLU A 183 -28.34 -46.53 -47.27
C GLU A 183 -27.53 -45.51 -46.45
N ILE A 184 -26.28 -45.87 -46.15
CA ILE A 184 -25.28 -44.95 -45.70
C ILE A 184 -24.13 -44.95 -46.70
N LYS A 185 -23.73 -43.77 -47.11
CA LYS A 185 -22.54 -43.58 -47.94
C LYS A 185 -21.45 -42.91 -47.13
N ILE A 186 -20.26 -43.50 -47.11
CA ILE A 186 -19.12 -42.97 -46.37
C ILE A 186 -17.91 -42.88 -47.29
N LYS A 187 -17.25 -41.73 -47.28
CA LYS A 187 -15.96 -41.51 -47.95
C LYS A 187 -14.94 -41.03 -46.96
N VAL A 188 -13.89 -41.81 -46.68
CA VAL A 188 -12.83 -41.50 -45.73
C VAL A 188 -11.68 -40.80 -46.45
N GLY A 189 -11.41 -39.52 -46.10
CA GLY A 189 -10.34 -38.72 -46.76
C GLY A 189 -10.46 -38.65 -48.27
N SER A 190 -9.39 -39.05 -48.97
CA SER A 190 -9.33 -39.09 -50.43
C SER A 190 -9.77 -40.43 -51.08
N ASN A 191 -10.17 -41.40 -50.27
CA ASN A 191 -10.56 -42.73 -50.76
C ASN A 191 -11.87 -42.70 -51.55
N SER A 192 -12.25 -43.82 -52.18
CA SER A 192 -13.54 -43.97 -52.85
C SER A 192 -14.71 -43.93 -51.83
N GLU A 193 -15.86 -43.41 -52.29
CA GLU A 193 -17.12 -43.50 -51.54
C GLU A 193 -17.62 -44.93 -51.50
N ILE A 194 -17.93 -45.42 -50.32
CA ILE A 194 -18.48 -46.76 -50.08
C ILE A 194 -19.94 -46.63 -49.67
N THR A 195 -20.81 -47.38 -50.30
CA THR A 195 -22.25 -47.48 -50.03
C THR A 195 -22.52 -48.73 -49.24
N PHE A 196 -23.11 -48.54 -48.04
CA PHE A 196 -23.66 -49.59 -47.21
C PHE A 196 -25.16 -49.56 -47.32
N ALA A 197 -25.77 -50.65 -47.78
CA ALA A 197 -27.20 -50.68 -48.03
C ALA A 197 -27.87 -51.87 -47.30
N ARG A 198 -28.98 -51.54 -46.68
CA ARG A 198 -29.83 -52.51 -45.98
C ARG A 198 -31.28 -52.37 -46.48
N PRO A 199 -31.74 -53.17 -47.45
CA PRO A 199 -33.11 -53.14 -47.87
C PRO A 199 -34.00 -53.84 -46.83
N THR A 200 -35.25 -53.39 -46.75
CA THR A 200 -36.25 -53.99 -45.83
C THR A 200 -37.15 -54.97 -46.65
N TYR A 201 -37.85 -55.76 -45.92
CA TYR A 201 -38.76 -56.77 -46.44
C TYR A 201 -40.03 -56.16 -47.03
N ALA A 202 -40.77 -56.93 -47.90
CA ALA A 202 -41.95 -56.46 -48.54
C ALA A 202 -43.17 -56.31 -47.68
N SER A 203 -43.22 -56.99 -46.53
CA SER A 203 -44.30 -56.91 -45.53
C SER A 203 -43.81 -57.41 -44.14
N ASP A 204 -44.59 -57.22 -43.10
CA ASP A 204 -44.32 -57.82 -41.81
C ASP A 204 -44.58 -59.32 -41.70
N SER A 205 -45.12 -59.91 -42.77
CA SER A 205 -45.38 -61.36 -42.88
C SER A 205 -44.08 -62.04 -43.32
N PHE A 206 -43.22 -62.32 -42.35
CA PHE A 206 -42.16 -63.31 -42.53
C PHE A 206 -42.87 -64.70 -42.57
N GLY A 207 -43.07 -65.23 -43.79
CA GLY A 207 -43.64 -66.46 -44.14
C GLY A 207 -43.68 -67.45 -43.02
N SER A 208 -44.80 -67.72 -42.53
CA SER A 208 -45.11 -68.83 -41.70
C SER A 208 -45.56 -68.57 -40.23
N THR A 209 -46.64 -68.72 -39.93
CA THR A 209 -47.45 -69.59 -39.00
C THR A 209 -46.95 -69.66 -37.56
N THR A 210 -45.92 -69.04 -37.09
CA THR A 210 -45.56 -68.99 -35.63
C THR A 210 -45.56 -67.57 -35.14
N THR A 211 -46.20 -67.33 -34.02
CA THR A 211 -46.42 -66.06 -33.26
C THR A 211 -45.14 -65.47 -32.65
N THR A 212 -43.97 -65.87 -33.14
CA THR A 212 -42.68 -65.54 -32.53
C THR A 212 -41.73 -64.79 -33.51
N ASP A 213 -42.17 -64.47 -34.75
CA ASP A 213 -41.33 -63.78 -35.70
C ASP A 213 -41.12 -62.28 -35.24
N PRO A 214 -39.92 -61.82 -35.12
CA PRO A 214 -39.70 -60.47 -34.69
C PRO A 214 -40.16 -59.47 -35.77
N LYS A 215 -40.95 -58.48 -35.33
CA LYS A 215 -41.30 -57.35 -36.18
C LYS A 215 -40.06 -56.53 -36.58
N LEU A 216 -40.09 -56.03 -37.79
CA LEU A 216 -39.03 -55.13 -38.26
C LEU A 216 -38.86 -53.99 -37.25
N ASN A 217 -37.62 -53.77 -36.75
CA ASN A 217 -37.29 -52.79 -35.78
C ASN A 217 -35.94 -52.10 -36.11
N ALA A 218 -35.55 -51.13 -35.32
CA ALA A 218 -34.33 -50.38 -35.53
C ALA A 218 -33.06 -51.28 -35.50
N GLY A 219 -33.05 -52.32 -34.69
CA GLY A 219 -31.90 -53.26 -34.65
C GLY A 219 -31.69 -54.04 -35.95
N HIS A 220 -32.76 -54.35 -36.69
CA HIS A 220 -32.63 -54.98 -37.98
C HIS A 220 -32.03 -54.06 -39.07
N ILE A 221 -32.30 -52.76 -38.99
CA ILE A 221 -31.79 -51.77 -39.96
C ILE A 221 -30.41 -51.30 -39.56
N LEU A 222 -30.25 -50.88 -38.34
CA LEU A 222 -29.04 -50.24 -37.84
C LEU A 222 -28.04 -51.19 -37.21
N GLY A 223 -28.51 -52.30 -36.59
CA GLY A 223 -27.71 -53.14 -35.69
C GLY A 223 -26.73 -54.06 -36.35
N ASN A 224 -26.36 -55.12 -35.64
CA ASN A 224 -25.53 -56.20 -36.08
C ASN A 224 -26.14 -57.56 -35.65
N THR A 225 -25.69 -58.63 -36.25
CA THR A 225 -26.17 -59.98 -35.98
C THR A 225 -25.82 -60.54 -34.62
N SER A 226 -24.92 -59.86 -33.88
CA SER A 226 -24.52 -60.27 -32.52
C SER A 226 -25.47 -59.80 -31.44
N ASP A 227 -26.32 -58.83 -31.71
CA ASP A 227 -27.24 -58.25 -30.71
C ASP A 227 -28.56 -59.05 -30.63
N SER A 228 -28.50 -60.41 -30.58
CA SER A 228 -29.57 -61.36 -30.29
C SER A 228 -30.94 -61.11 -30.94
N ILE A 229 -31.02 -60.37 -32.03
CA ILE A 229 -32.20 -60.26 -32.86
C ILE A 229 -31.98 -61.26 -33.99
N ASP A 230 -32.59 -62.43 -33.87
CA ASP A 230 -32.62 -63.44 -34.94
C ASP A 230 -33.12 -62.81 -36.24
N LEU A 231 -32.19 -62.50 -37.12
CA LEU A 231 -32.50 -62.13 -38.49
C LEU A 231 -32.99 -63.38 -39.22
N PRO A 232 -34.19 -63.41 -39.83
CA PRO A 232 -34.66 -64.55 -40.52
C PRO A 232 -33.72 -64.96 -41.63
N THR A 233 -33.64 -66.27 -41.84
CA THR A 233 -32.66 -66.97 -42.71
C THR A 233 -32.82 -66.73 -44.21
N ILE A 234 -33.68 -65.87 -44.68
CA ILE A 234 -33.89 -65.57 -46.09
C ILE A 234 -33.15 -64.31 -46.51
N GLY A 235 -32.05 -64.53 -47.24
CA GLY A 235 -31.29 -63.42 -47.82
C GLY A 235 -30.66 -62.50 -46.75
N GLN A 236 -29.96 -63.08 -45.76
CA GLN A 236 -29.37 -62.35 -44.69
C GLN A 236 -28.50 -61.16 -45.13
N THR A 237 -28.99 -59.97 -44.93
CA THR A 237 -28.19 -58.78 -44.99
C THR A 237 -27.94 -58.30 -43.58
N ALA A 238 -26.68 -58.16 -43.23
CA ALA A 238 -26.28 -57.57 -41.97
C ALA A 238 -26.89 -56.16 -41.82
N GLY A 239 -27.17 -55.69 -40.62
CA GLY A 239 -27.54 -54.28 -40.37
C GLY A 239 -26.43 -53.35 -40.74
N LEU A 240 -26.74 -52.07 -40.89
CA LEU A 240 -25.78 -51.05 -41.37
C LEU A 240 -24.52 -50.96 -40.49
N LYS A 241 -24.65 -51.09 -39.14
CA LYS A 241 -23.51 -51.19 -38.23
C LYS A 241 -22.58 -52.35 -38.58
N GLN A 242 -23.14 -53.55 -38.71
CA GLN A 242 -22.35 -54.74 -39.01
C GLN A 242 -21.65 -54.65 -40.40
N LEU A 243 -22.31 -54.06 -41.41
CA LEU A 243 -21.72 -53.82 -42.70
C LEU A 243 -20.50 -52.89 -42.63
N ILE A 244 -20.59 -51.83 -41.84
CA ILE A 244 -19.48 -50.90 -41.64
C ILE A 244 -18.38 -51.59 -40.83
N GLU A 245 -18.67 -52.32 -39.74
CA GLU A 245 -17.73 -53.09 -38.94
C GLU A 245 -16.97 -54.14 -39.76
N ASN A 246 -17.69 -54.86 -40.65
CA ASN A 246 -17.04 -55.78 -41.59
C ASN A 246 -16.03 -55.08 -42.50
N LYS A 247 -16.33 -53.84 -42.94
CA LYS A 247 -15.42 -53.04 -43.75
C LYS A 247 -14.23 -52.53 -42.92
N ILE A 248 -14.45 -52.20 -41.71
CA ILE A 248 -13.38 -51.84 -40.73
C ILE A 248 -12.44 -53.04 -40.53
N ALA A 249 -13.01 -54.25 -40.33
CA ALA A 249 -12.22 -55.47 -40.16
C ALA A 249 -11.42 -55.83 -41.44
N ALA A 250 -11.95 -55.54 -42.61
CA ALA A 250 -11.24 -55.70 -43.89
C ALA A 250 -10.09 -54.70 -44.08
N ASN A 251 -10.01 -53.66 -43.32
CA ASN A 251 -8.98 -52.64 -43.32
C ASN A 251 -8.70 -52.05 -44.74
N ALA A 252 -9.77 -51.64 -45.43
CA ALA A 252 -9.72 -51.17 -46.80
C ALA A 252 -10.44 -49.84 -47.00
N ASP A 253 -10.03 -49.03 -48.01
CA ASP A 253 -10.64 -47.76 -48.43
C ASP A 253 -10.68 -46.71 -47.30
N GLY A 254 -9.74 -46.77 -46.37
CA GLY A 254 -9.64 -45.87 -45.24
C GLY A 254 -10.41 -46.35 -43.98
N PHE A 255 -11.22 -47.41 -44.09
CA PHE A 255 -11.84 -48.04 -42.93
C PHE A 255 -10.80 -48.89 -42.21
N ASN A 256 -10.56 -48.57 -40.94
CA ASN A 256 -9.52 -49.22 -40.11
C ASN A 256 -9.92 -49.17 -38.63
N SER A 257 -9.06 -49.70 -37.75
CA SER A 257 -9.30 -49.77 -36.32
C SER A 257 -9.51 -48.42 -35.62
N ASN A 258 -9.24 -47.29 -36.31
CA ASN A 258 -9.50 -45.95 -35.76
C ASN A 258 -10.96 -45.50 -36.03
N MET A 259 -11.75 -46.24 -36.81
CA MET A 259 -13.17 -46.00 -36.99
C MET A 259 -13.93 -46.79 -35.93
N SER A 260 -14.82 -46.10 -35.21
CA SER A 260 -15.74 -46.72 -34.26
C SER A 260 -17.17 -46.47 -34.67
N VAL A 261 -18.00 -47.48 -34.52
CA VAL A 261 -19.45 -47.42 -34.79
C VAL A 261 -20.20 -47.90 -33.55
N ILE A 262 -20.93 -46.98 -32.91
CA ILE A 262 -21.72 -47.26 -31.70
C ILE A 262 -23.19 -47.13 -32.09
N MET A 263 -24.00 -48.13 -31.81
CA MET A 263 -25.46 -48.09 -31.97
C MET A 263 -26.11 -47.79 -30.62
N THR A 264 -27.02 -46.84 -30.58
CA THR A 264 -28.06 -46.70 -29.57
C THR A 264 -29.36 -47.32 -30.11
N SER A 265 -30.50 -47.15 -29.45
CA SER A 265 -31.71 -47.80 -29.95
C SER A 265 -32.11 -47.35 -31.38
N THR A 266 -31.93 -46.07 -31.75
CA THR A 266 -32.37 -45.49 -33.00
C THR A 266 -31.26 -44.71 -33.77
N THR A 267 -30.03 -44.65 -33.22
CA THR A 267 -28.95 -43.94 -33.84
C THR A 267 -27.69 -44.80 -34.03
N LEU A 268 -26.88 -44.47 -35.06
CA LEU A 268 -25.50 -44.90 -35.20
C LEU A 268 -24.60 -43.69 -35.05
N GLU A 269 -23.69 -43.75 -34.14
CA GLU A 269 -22.60 -42.78 -33.96
C GLU A 269 -21.32 -43.34 -34.57
N ILE A 270 -20.80 -42.65 -35.58
CA ILE A 270 -19.61 -43.06 -36.32
C ILE A 270 -18.52 -42.04 -36.04
N THR A 271 -17.39 -42.51 -35.59
CA THR A 271 -16.22 -41.66 -35.31
C THR A 271 -14.98 -42.18 -36.03
N HIS A 272 -14.09 -41.28 -36.48
CA HIS A 272 -12.83 -41.64 -37.08
C HIS A 272 -11.76 -40.59 -36.80
N ASN A 273 -10.48 -40.97 -36.78
CA ASN A 273 -9.38 -40.02 -36.56
C ASN A 273 -9.04 -39.19 -37.83
N THR A 274 -9.50 -39.62 -39.02
CA THR A 274 -9.42 -38.90 -40.27
C THR A 274 -10.80 -38.35 -40.66
N ALA A 275 -10.87 -37.16 -41.21
CA ALA A 275 -12.13 -36.58 -41.70
C ALA A 275 -12.76 -37.47 -42.76
N PHE A 276 -14.07 -37.62 -42.70
CA PHE A 276 -14.86 -38.36 -43.67
C PHE A 276 -16.16 -37.63 -44.01
N THR A 277 -16.74 -37.92 -45.14
CA THR A 277 -18.08 -37.44 -45.48
C THR A 277 -19.05 -38.59 -45.34
N LEU A 278 -20.26 -38.30 -44.87
CA LEU A 278 -21.33 -39.28 -44.72
C LEU A 278 -22.65 -38.68 -45.18
N SER A 279 -23.40 -39.49 -45.93
CA SER A 279 -24.79 -39.20 -46.22
C SER A 279 -25.64 -40.43 -45.96
N ALA A 280 -26.88 -40.27 -45.54
CA ALA A 280 -27.81 -41.34 -45.26
C ALA A 280 -29.15 -41.01 -45.87
N LYS A 281 -29.83 -42.04 -46.40
CA LYS A 281 -31.20 -41.97 -46.84
C LYS A 281 -31.92 -43.26 -46.55
N GLY A 282 -33.20 -43.20 -46.26
CA GLY A 282 -34.00 -44.40 -45.98
C GLY A 282 -35.48 -44.14 -46.18
N GLY A 283 -36.21 -45.20 -46.40
CA GLY A 283 -37.60 -45.14 -46.68
C GLY A 283 -37.93 -44.82 -48.21
N THR A 284 -39.19 -44.84 -48.59
CA THR A 284 -39.66 -44.55 -49.92
C THR A 284 -39.45 -43.06 -50.22
N SER A 285 -39.59 -42.20 -49.28
CA SER A 285 -39.38 -40.75 -49.35
C SER A 285 -37.88 -40.35 -49.26
N GLY A 286 -37.03 -41.28 -48.83
CA GLY A 286 -35.62 -41.02 -48.58
C GLY A 286 -35.34 -40.24 -47.28
N THR A 287 -36.34 -39.97 -46.46
CA THR A 287 -36.24 -39.13 -45.23
C THR A 287 -36.26 -39.88 -43.93
N GLU A 288 -36.49 -41.19 -43.96
CA GLU A 288 -36.61 -42.04 -42.80
C GLU A 288 -35.27 -42.41 -42.14
N LEU A 289 -34.17 -42.24 -42.87
CA LEU A 289 -32.79 -42.27 -42.34
C LEU A 289 -32.11 -40.99 -42.70
N VAL A 290 -31.75 -40.23 -41.69
CA VAL A 290 -31.09 -38.95 -41.84
C VAL A 290 -29.72 -38.97 -41.17
N SER A 291 -28.82 -38.16 -41.67
CA SER A 291 -27.48 -38.00 -41.08
C SER A 291 -27.05 -36.55 -40.92
N PHE A 292 -26.26 -36.32 -39.96
CA PHE A 292 -25.54 -35.06 -39.80
C PHE A 292 -24.13 -35.33 -39.20
N GLN A 293 -23.22 -34.40 -39.46
CA GLN A 293 -21.85 -34.48 -38.92
C GLN A 293 -21.67 -33.46 -37.79
N ASP A 294 -21.06 -32.33 -38.08
CA ASP A 294 -20.71 -31.34 -37.05
C ASP A 294 -21.76 -30.24 -36.90
N SER A 295 -22.82 -30.22 -37.71
CA SER A 295 -23.87 -29.21 -37.65
C SER A 295 -25.24 -29.75 -38.02
N VAL A 296 -26.27 -29.10 -37.45
CA VAL A 296 -27.69 -29.28 -37.80
C VAL A 296 -28.36 -27.91 -37.95
N ASN A 297 -29.48 -27.85 -38.65
CA ASN A 297 -30.23 -26.61 -38.84
C ASN A 297 -31.31 -26.36 -37.78
N SER A 298 -31.59 -27.33 -36.96
CA SER A 298 -32.60 -27.21 -35.89
C SER A 298 -32.29 -28.15 -34.73
N VAL A 299 -32.65 -27.75 -33.53
CA VAL A 299 -32.63 -28.61 -32.33
C VAL A 299 -33.50 -29.84 -32.52
N ALA A 300 -34.60 -29.75 -33.27
CA ALA A 300 -35.50 -30.86 -33.54
C ALA A 300 -34.83 -32.01 -34.33
N ASP A 301 -33.72 -31.71 -35.03
CA ASP A 301 -32.95 -32.72 -35.77
C ASP A 301 -32.05 -33.56 -34.83
N LEU A 302 -31.78 -33.09 -33.63
CA LEU A 302 -30.96 -33.79 -32.63
C LEU A 302 -31.70 -35.03 -32.09
N PRO A 303 -31.03 -36.17 -31.97
CA PRO A 303 -31.59 -37.37 -31.37
C PRO A 303 -31.68 -37.26 -29.85
N THR A 304 -32.59 -37.99 -29.24
CA THR A 304 -32.69 -38.15 -27.79
C THR A 304 -31.70 -39.17 -27.21
N GLU A 305 -30.95 -39.83 -28.09
CA GLU A 305 -29.93 -40.81 -27.77
C GLU A 305 -28.67 -40.56 -28.62
N SER A 306 -27.51 -40.58 -27.98
CA SER A 306 -26.20 -40.39 -28.61
C SER A 306 -25.08 -40.89 -27.72
N ILE A 307 -23.85 -40.67 -28.06
CA ILE A 307 -22.69 -40.89 -27.21
C ILE A 307 -22.39 -39.66 -26.34
N ASN A 308 -21.96 -39.92 -25.12
CA ASN A 308 -21.60 -38.83 -24.20
C ASN A 308 -20.49 -37.94 -24.78
N GLY A 309 -20.66 -36.62 -24.72
CA GLY A 309 -19.71 -35.63 -25.25
C GLY A 309 -19.83 -35.41 -26.78
N ARG A 310 -20.82 -36.02 -27.48
CA ARG A 310 -21.10 -35.67 -28.85
C ARG A 310 -21.47 -34.21 -29.01
N LYS A 311 -20.65 -33.43 -29.71
CA LYS A 311 -20.86 -31.99 -29.91
C LYS A 311 -21.41 -31.73 -31.30
N VAL A 312 -22.32 -30.75 -31.41
CA VAL A 312 -22.96 -30.36 -32.68
C VAL A 312 -23.18 -28.85 -32.69
N LYS A 313 -22.96 -28.23 -33.81
CA LYS A 313 -23.30 -26.84 -34.09
C LYS A 313 -24.74 -26.73 -34.56
N ILE A 314 -25.56 -25.95 -33.90
CA ILE A 314 -26.93 -25.67 -34.28
C ILE A 314 -26.97 -24.35 -35.02
N ILE A 315 -27.25 -24.39 -36.34
CA ILE A 315 -27.22 -23.22 -37.19
C ILE A 315 -28.64 -22.66 -37.33
N ASN A 316 -28.84 -21.43 -36.91
CA ASN A 316 -30.07 -20.72 -37.20
C ASN A 316 -29.97 -20.11 -38.60
N THR A 317 -30.70 -20.69 -39.57
CA THR A 317 -30.66 -20.20 -40.97
C THR A 317 -31.35 -18.86 -41.18
N ALA A 318 -32.23 -18.44 -40.24
CA ALA A 318 -32.90 -17.16 -40.26
C ALA A 318 -32.03 -16.04 -39.70
N ASN A 319 -31.20 -16.35 -38.70
CA ASN A 319 -30.28 -15.40 -38.06
C ASN A 319 -28.99 -16.12 -37.69
N ALA A 320 -27.91 -15.88 -38.43
CA ALA A 320 -26.61 -16.53 -38.18
C ALA A 320 -26.02 -16.20 -36.80
N ASN A 321 -26.42 -15.06 -36.18
CA ASN A 321 -25.95 -14.67 -34.84
C ASN A 321 -26.58 -15.51 -33.74
N ASP A 322 -27.68 -16.23 -34.01
CA ASP A 322 -28.33 -17.12 -33.03
C ASP A 322 -27.80 -18.57 -33.14
N THR A 323 -26.65 -18.74 -33.77
CA THR A 323 -25.97 -20.03 -33.88
C THR A 323 -25.26 -20.36 -32.56
N TYR A 324 -25.49 -21.58 -32.07
CA TYR A 324 -24.84 -22.04 -30.85
C TYR A 324 -24.41 -23.50 -30.97
N TYR A 325 -23.75 -23.99 -29.92
CA TYR A 325 -23.24 -25.37 -29.88
C TYR A 325 -23.91 -26.13 -28.76
N SER A 326 -24.15 -27.42 -28.96
CA SER A 326 -24.66 -28.31 -27.96
C SER A 326 -23.80 -29.56 -27.84
N THR A 327 -23.69 -30.08 -26.62
CA THR A 327 -23.07 -31.36 -26.34
C THR A 327 -24.08 -32.31 -25.73
N PHE A 328 -23.98 -33.59 -26.06
CA PHE A 328 -24.88 -34.63 -25.54
C PHE A 328 -24.34 -35.16 -24.22
N VAL A 329 -25.20 -35.22 -23.19
CA VAL A 329 -24.93 -35.82 -21.90
C VAL A 329 -25.77 -37.09 -21.77
N ALA A 330 -25.08 -38.22 -21.84
CA ALA A 330 -25.73 -39.52 -21.69
C ALA A 330 -26.01 -39.81 -20.20
N THR A 331 -27.20 -40.33 -19.88
CA THR A 331 -27.60 -40.62 -18.49
C THR A 331 -26.68 -41.62 -17.78
N ASN A 332 -26.05 -42.50 -18.55
CA ASN A 332 -25.09 -43.51 -18.02
C ASN A 332 -23.61 -43.06 -18.14
N GLY A 333 -23.39 -41.84 -18.64
CA GLY A 333 -22.03 -41.28 -18.86
C GLY A 333 -21.27 -41.84 -20.05
N VAL A 334 -21.86 -42.76 -20.85
CA VAL A 334 -21.20 -43.40 -21.99
C VAL A 334 -22.00 -43.20 -23.29
N SER A 335 -23.20 -43.76 -23.38
CA SER A 335 -24.04 -43.67 -24.57
C SER A 335 -25.48 -44.13 -24.28
N GLY A 336 -26.43 -43.69 -25.11
CA GLY A 336 -27.84 -44.05 -24.97
C GLY A 336 -28.70 -42.83 -24.69
N PRO A 337 -29.80 -43.00 -23.90
CA PRO A 337 -30.68 -41.88 -23.59
C PRO A 337 -29.96 -40.78 -22.82
N GLY A 338 -30.30 -39.51 -23.10
CA GLY A 338 -29.71 -38.37 -22.47
C GLY A 338 -30.38 -37.07 -22.88
N TYR A 339 -29.66 -35.98 -22.71
CA TYR A 339 -30.10 -34.64 -23.11
C TYR A 339 -28.98 -33.84 -23.74
N TRP A 340 -29.34 -32.81 -24.45
CA TRP A 340 -28.41 -31.86 -25.07
C TRP A 340 -28.35 -30.62 -24.22
N GLU A 341 -27.12 -30.18 -23.87
CA GLU A 341 -26.84 -28.93 -23.18
C GLU A 341 -25.98 -28.02 -24.04
N GLU A 342 -26.00 -26.72 -23.77
CA GLU A 342 -25.11 -25.78 -24.47
C GLU A 342 -23.64 -26.11 -24.26
N ALA A 343 -22.82 -25.85 -25.26
CA ALA A 343 -21.40 -26.17 -25.25
C ALA A 343 -20.56 -25.06 -25.89
N LEU A 344 -19.27 -25.08 -25.54
CA LEU A 344 -18.26 -24.26 -26.18
C LEU A 344 -18.03 -24.74 -27.62
N GLY A 345 -17.86 -23.81 -28.56
CA GLY A 345 -17.59 -24.07 -29.95
C GLY A 345 -16.38 -24.97 -30.23
N TYR A 346 -16.30 -25.51 -31.43
CA TYR A 346 -15.18 -26.35 -31.82
C TYR A 346 -13.88 -25.55 -31.89
N GLY A 347 -12.78 -26.12 -31.36
CA GLY A 347 -11.45 -25.52 -31.44
C GLY A 347 -11.33 -24.18 -30.72
N MET A 348 -12.21 -23.88 -29.78
CA MET A 348 -12.20 -22.64 -29.02
C MET A 348 -11.46 -22.80 -27.70
N SER A 349 -10.69 -21.79 -27.33
CA SER A 349 -10.04 -21.73 -26.03
C SER A 349 -11.05 -21.85 -24.89
N PRO A 350 -10.80 -22.72 -23.88
CA PRO A 350 -11.72 -22.93 -22.77
C PRO A 350 -11.66 -21.81 -21.72
N GLY A 351 -10.74 -20.84 -21.82
CA GLY A 351 -10.72 -19.75 -20.88
C GLY A 351 -9.39 -19.03 -20.74
N LEU A 352 -9.22 -18.38 -19.61
CA LEU A 352 -8.07 -17.55 -19.27
C LEU A 352 -6.92 -18.41 -18.74
N THR A 353 -5.68 -17.95 -18.95
CA THR A 353 -4.48 -18.59 -18.37
C THR A 353 -4.26 -18.05 -16.97
N GLU A 354 -4.48 -18.86 -15.93
CA GLU A 354 -4.37 -18.47 -14.52
C GLU A 354 -3.04 -17.78 -14.18
N ALA A 355 -1.92 -18.25 -14.74
CA ALA A 355 -0.59 -17.71 -14.50
C ALA A 355 -0.39 -16.26 -15.00
N THR A 356 -1.28 -15.75 -15.85
CA THR A 356 -1.22 -14.39 -16.40
C THR A 356 -2.30 -13.46 -15.84
N MET A 357 -3.27 -14.01 -15.14
CA MET A 357 -4.34 -13.30 -14.47
C MET A 357 -3.95 -12.89 -13.05
N PRO A 358 -4.66 -11.92 -12.43
CA PRO A 358 -4.45 -11.56 -11.04
C PRO A 358 -4.44 -12.77 -10.10
N HIS A 359 -3.58 -12.71 -9.10
CA HIS A 359 -3.43 -13.75 -8.08
C HIS A 359 -4.06 -13.33 -6.77
N GLU A 360 -4.37 -14.29 -5.92
CA GLU A 360 -4.92 -14.03 -4.60
C GLU A 360 -3.90 -14.28 -3.48
N LEU A 361 -3.95 -13.42 -2.48
CA LEU A 361 -3.30 -13.58 -1.20
C LEU A 361 -4.40 -13.78 -0.16
N VAL A 362 -4.55 -15.02 0.31
CA VAL A 362 -5.64 -15.42 1.20
C VAL A 362 -5.12 -15.55 2.62
N ASN A 363 -5.82 -14.99 3.58
CA ASN A 363 -5.59 -15.26 5.00
C ASN A 363 -6.09 -16.68 5.31
N THR A 364 -5.17 -17.57 5.68
CA THR A 364 -5.45 -19.00 5.95
C THR A 364 -5.45 -19.35 7.43
N GLY A 365 -5.17 -18.37 8.30
CA GLY A 365 -5.15 -18.54 9.75
C GLY A 365 -4.47 -17.36 10.44
N SER A 366 -4.43 -17.41 11.77
CA SER A 366 -3.73 -16.37 12.55
C SER A 366 -2.28 -16.23 12.09
N ASN A 367 -1.91 -15.05 11.60
CA ASN A 367 -0.57 -14.74 11.09
C ASN A 367 -0.08 -15.66 9.95
N ALA A 368 -1.00 -16.20 9.13
CA ALA A 368 -0.66 -17.08 8.01
C ALA A 368 -1.42 -16.69 6.74
N PHE A 369 -0.69 -16.57 5.64
CA PHE A 369 -1.22 -16.22 4.32
C PHE A 369 -0.75 -17.20 3.26
N THR A 370 -1.56 -17.38 2.23
CA THR A 370 -1.19 -18.17 1.05
C THR A 370 -1.34 -17.33 -0.21
N PHE A 371 -0.27 -17.22 -1.00
CA PHE A 371 -0.28 -16.57 -2.31
C PHE A 371 -0.36 -17.61 -3.41
N ARG A 372 -1.40 -17.52 -4.26
CA ARG A 372 -1.68 -18.50 -5.31
C ARG A 372 -2.44 -17.86 -6.49
N PRO A 373 -2.43 -18.50 -7.68
CA PRO A 373 -3.31 -18.09 -8.76
C PRO A 373 -4.78 -18.31 -8.38
N ILE A 374 -5.65 -17.46 -8.90
CA ILE A 374 -7.10 -17.64 -8.82
C ILE A 374 -7.53 -18.63 -9.90
N THR A 375 -8.42 -19.57 -9.54
CA THR A 375 -9.06 -20.44 -10.53
C THR A 375 -10.21 -19.71 -11.19
N TRP A 376 -10.00 -19.28 -12.43
CA TRP A 376 -11.00 -18.56 -13.21
C TRP A 376 -11.98 -19.51 -13.84
N THR A 377 -13.25 -19.13 -13.87
CA THR A 377 -14.32 -19.96 -14.46
C THR A 377 -14.05 -20.14 -15.95
N ALA A 378 -14.13 -21.39 -16.41
CA ALA A 378 -13.95 -21.72 -17.80
C ALA A 378 -15.11 -21.21 -18.67
N ARG A 379 -14.83 -20.92 -19.93
CA ARG A 379 -15.81 -20.61 -20.95
C ARG A 379 -16.49 -21.91 -21.39
N LEU A 380 -17.73 -22.10 -21.00
CA LEU A 380 -18.45 -23.36 -21.16
C LEU A 380 -19.34 -23.37 -22.41
N VAL A 381 -19.76 -22.20 -22.89
CA VAL A 381 -20.76 -22.08 -23.97
C VAL A 381 -20.35 -21.06 -25.01
N GLY A 382 -20.95 -21.18 -26.23
CA GLY A 382 -20.85 -20.18 -27.26
C GLY A 382 -19.57 -20.25 -28.11
N ASP A 383 -19.32 -19.18 -28.85
CA ASP A 383 -18.14 -18.98 -29.68
C ASP A 383 -17.61 -17.54 -29.56
N ASN A 384 -16.67 -17.14 -30.41
CA ASN A 384 -16.07 -15.82 -30.34
C ASN A 384 -17.04 -14.66 -30.70
N SER A 385 -18.22 -14.97 -31.26
CA SER A 385 -19.26 -13.95 -31.54
C SER A 385 -20.36 -13.92 -30.49
N THR A 386 -20.72 -15.05 -29.88
CA THR A 386 -21.83 -15.16 -28.93
C THR A 386 -21.38 -15.13 -27.46
N ASN A 387 -20.14 -15.47 -27.16
CA ASN A 387 -19.53 -15.41 -25.83
C ASN A 387 -18.02 -15.14 -26.01
N SER A 388 -17.66 -13.91 -26.41
CA SER A 388 -16.28 -13.52 -26.69
C SER A 388 -15.42 -13.57 -25.45
N HIS A 389 -14.10 -13.61 -25.62
CA HIS A 389 -13.19 -13.34 -24.51
C HIS A 389 -13.36 -11.89 -24.04
N PRO A 390 -13.19 -11.63 -22.71
CA PRO A 390 -13.23 -10.28 -22.17
C PRO A 390 -12.20 -9.36 -22.84
N SER A 391 -12.49 -8.05 -22.87
CA SER A 391 -11.64 -7.05 -23.54
C SER A 391 -10.22 -6.94 -22.94
N PHE A 392 -10.00 -7.42 -21.73
CA PHE A 392 -8.66 -7.48 -21.12
C PHE A 392 -7.78 -8.63 -21.66
N LYS A 393 -8.29 -9.48 -22.57
CA LYS A 393 -7.47 -10.47 -23.27
C LYS A 393 -6.42 -9.77 -24.14
N ASP A 394 -5.19 -10.25 -24.09
CA ASP A 394 -4.01 -9.73 -24.79
C ASP A 394 -3.60 -8.30 -24.36
N ALA A 395 -4.16 -7.81 -23.24
CA ALA A 395 -3.89 -6.50 -22.67
C ALA A 395 -3.39 -6.60 -21.21
N LYS A 396 -3.04 -5.46 -20.61
CA LYS A 396 -2.54 -5.35 -19.24
C LYS A 396 -3.62 -4.76 -18.34
N ILE A 397 -3.93 -5.44 -17.25
CA ILE A 397 -4.89 -4.94 -16.26
C ILE A 397 -4.20 -3.85 -15.42
N GLN A 398 -4.80 -2.65 -15.37
CA GLN A 398 -4.28 -1.50 -14.63
C GLN A 398 -4.73 -1.48 -13.17
N GLN A 399 -6.00 -1.80 -12.93
CA GLN A 399 -6.58 -1.80 -11.61
C GLN A 399 -7.67 -2.86 -11.48
N SER A 400 -7.77 -3.50 -10.31
CA SER A 400 -8.90 -4.32 -9.89
C SER A 400 -9.80 -3.53 -8.94
N PHE A 401 -11.10 -3.72 -9.01
CA PHE A 401 -12.08 -3.07 -8.15
C PHE A 401 -13.24 -4.00 -7.83
N PHE A 402 -14.00 -3.65 -6.82
CA PHE A 402 -15.21 -4.37 -6.44
C PHE A 402 -16.39 -3.40 -6.37
N TYR A 403 -17.45 -3.69 -7.11
CA TYR A 403 -18.63 -2.86 -7.14
C TYR A 403 -19.87 -3.65 -7.50
N ASN A 404 -20.98 -3.39 -6.82
CA ASN A 404 -22.29 -4.00 -7.07
C ASN A 404 -22.22 -5.55 -7.19
N ASN A 405 -21.55 -6.17 -6.21
CA ASN A 405 -21.35 -7.62 -6.12
C ASN A 405 -20.64 -8.25 -7.34
N ARG A 406 -19.73 -7.50 -7.97
CA ARG A 406 -18.93 -7.90 -9.11
C ARG A 406 -17.47 -7.52 -8.89
N LEU A 407 -16.56 -8.40 -9.26
CA LEU A 407 -15.15 -8.08 -9.42
C LEU A 407 -14.95 -7.43 -10.79
N GLY A 408 -14.24 -6.32 -10.85
CA GLY A 408 -13.98 -5.63 -12.10
C GLY A 408 -12.50 -5.33 -12.34
N PHE A 409 -12.18 -5.11 -13.61
CA PHE A 409 -10.85 -4.74 -14.08
C PHE A 409 -10.91 -3.54 -15.01
N LEU A 410 -9.93 -2.65 -14.86
CA LEU A 410 -9.65 -1.58 -15.83
C LEU A 410 -8.54 -2.04 -16.77
N THR A 411 -8.75 -1.88 -18.06
CA THR A 411 -7.78 -2.28 -19.07
C THR A 411 -7.87 -1.33 -20.26
N GLU A 412 -6.80 -0.62 -20.57
CA GLU A 412 -6.82 0.39 -21.62
C GLU A 412 -8.02 1.34 -21.45
N ASP A 413 -8.97 1.38 -22.42
CA ASP A 413 -10.19 2.17 -22.33
C ASP A 413 -11.43 1.35 -21.91
N ASN A 414 -11.24 0.11 -21.44
CA ASN A 414 -12.30 -0.81 -21.12
C ASN A 414 -12.49 -1.03 -19.62
N VAL A 415 -13.75 -1.25 -19.25
CA VAL A 415 -14.18 -1.67 -17.93
C VAL A 415 -14.85 -3.03 -18.06
N SER A 416 -14.22 -4.07 -17.53
CA SER A 416 -14.78 -5.43 -17.53
C SER A 416 -15.16 -5.83 -16.13
N MET A 417 -16.38 -6.34 -15.93
CA MET A 417 -16.88 -6.78 -14.62
C MET A 417 -17.39 -8.22 -14.72
N SER A 418 -17.13 -9.00 -13.69
CA SER A 418 -17.57 -10.40 -13.57
C SER A 418 -19.09 -10.53 -13.55
N GLN A 419 -19.58 -11.76 -13.67
CA GLN A 419 -20.93 -12.13 -13.34
C GLN A 419 -21.27 -11.72 -11.90
N SER A 420 -22.49 -11.23 -11.67
CA SER A 420 -22.94 -10.82 -10.35
C SER A 420 -23.01 -12.02 -9.40
N GLY A 421 -22.28 -11.93 -8.28
CA GLY A 421 -22.16 -13.01 -7.29
C GLY A 421 -21.12 -14.09 -7.61
N GLU A 422 -20.65 -14.18 -8.86
CA GLU A 422 -19.61 -15.11 -9.30
C GLU A 422 -18.36 -14.32 -9.71
N PHE A 423 -17.51 -13.98 -8.76
CA PHE A 423 -16.42 -12.99 -8.92
C PHE A 423 -15.33 -13.41 -9.92
N TYR A 424 -15.21 -14.72 -10.17
CA TYR A 424 -14.18 -15.27 -11.05
C TYR A 424 -14.72 -15.70 -12.40
N ASN A 425 -16.01 -15.42 -12.71
CA ASN A 425 -16.62 -15.69 -13.99
C ASN A 425 -16.76 -14.42 -14.86
N PHE A 426 -16.05 -14.39 -15.99
CA PHE A 426 -16.10 -13.33 -17.00
C PHE A 426 -16.71 -13.79 -18.33
N TYR A 427 -17.44 -14.92 -18.34
CA TYR A 427 -18.11 -15.47 -19.51
C TYR A 427 -19.62 -15.57 -19.29
N HIS A 428 -20.37 -15.48 -20.37
CA HIS A 428 -21.81 -15.72 -20.33
C HIS A 428 -22.13 -17.18 -19.97
N ILE A 429 -23.22 -17.39 -19.26
CA ILE A 429 -23.68 -18.73 -18.86
C ILE A 429 -24.43 -19.40 -20.03
N THR A 430 -25.06 -18.64 -20.90
CA THR A 430 -25.75 -19.09 -22.09
C THR A 430 -25.42 -18.19 -23.28
N ALA A 431 -25.28 -18.78 -24.46
CA ALA A 431 -25.06 -18.07 -25.71
C ALA A 431 -26.37 -17.61 -26.38
N GLN A 432 -27.53 -18.03 -25.86
CA GLN A 432 -28.82 -17.77 -26.46
C GLN A 432 -29.45 -16.46 -25.99
N THR A 433 -29.26 -16.08 -24.72
CA THR A 433 -29.87 -14.88 -24.15
C THR A 433 -28.89 -14.18 -23.19
N VAL A 434 -28.96 -12.86 -23.14
CA VAL A 434 -28.19 -12.06 -22.18
C VAL A 434 -28.99 -11.89 -20.91
N SER A 435 -28.41 -12.33 -19.78
CA SER A 435 -28.96 -12.16 -18.44
C SER A 435 -28.49 -10.84 -17.81
N ALA A 436 -29.30 -10.26 -16.94
CA ALA A 436 -28.88 -9.11 -16.12
C ALA A 436 -27.69 -9.43 -15.19
N ALA A 437 -27.50 -10.70 -14.84
CA ALA A 437 -26.38 -11.16 -14.03
C ALA A 437 -25.07 -11.33 -14.81
N ASP A 438 -25.13 -11.42 -16.14
CA ASP A 438 -23.96 -11.69 -16.99
C ASP A 438 -22.85 -10.65 -16.83
N PRO A 439 -21.60 -10.99 -17.21
CA PRO A 439 -20.49 -10.07 -17.21
C PRO A 439 -20.75 -8.79 -18.00
N VAL A 440 -20.24 -7.67 -17.52
CA VAL A 440 -20.32 -6.36 -18.19
C VAL A 440 -18.95 -6.04 -18.78
N ASP A 441 -18.90 -5.68 -20.06
CA ASP A 441 -17.67 -5.31 -20.75
C ASP A 441 -17.94 -4.13 -21.67
N LEU A 442 -17.45 -2.95 -21.28
CA LEU A 442 -17.75 -1.69 -21.95
C LEU A 442 -16.49 -0.86 -22.17
N SER A 443 -16.42 -0.15 -23.30
CA SER A 443 -15.35 0.79 -23.58
C SER A 443 -15.75 2.24 -23.41
N CYS A 444 -14.79 3.08 -23.03
CA CYS A 444 -14.93 4.53 -22.96
C CYS A 444 -14.78 5.13 -24.35
N SER A 445 -15.77 5.88 -24.79
CA SER A 445 -15.66 6.64 -26.05
C SER A 445 -15.09 8.04 -25.78
N SER A 446 -13.94 8.34 -26.33
CA SER A 446 -13.26 9.63 -26.20
C SER A 446 -12.60 10.07 -27.49
N ILE A 447 -12.47 11.39 -27.70
CA ILE A 447 -11.75 11.98 -28.84
C ILE A 447 -10.22 11.77 -28.68
N ARG A 448 -9.73 11.66 -27.44
CA ARG A 448 -8.33 11.36 -27.11
C ARG A 448 -8.23 9.94 -26.59
N PRO A 449 -7.11 9.25 -26.81
CA PRO A 449 -6.87 7.96 -26.16
C PRO A 449 -7.06 8.11 -24.64
N ALA A 450 -7.91 7.30 -24.06
CA ALA A 450 -8.27 7.36 -22.63
C ALA A 450 -7.92 6.04 -21.95
N VAL A 451 -6.65 5.86 -21.61
CA VAL A 451 -6.25 4.72 -20.79
C VAL A 451 -6.73 4.96 -19.36
N LEU A 452 -7.50 4.01 -18.83
CA LEU A 452 -8.06 4.06 -17.49
C LEU A 452 -7.04 3.58 -16.47
N HIS A 453 -6.79 4.39 -15.45
CA HIS A 453 -5.83 4.10 -14.39
C HIS A 453 -6.45 4.05 -12.99
N GLY A 454 -7.55 4.76 -12.76
CA GLY A 454 -8.18 4.87 -11.45
C GLY A 454 -9.70 4.73 -11.52
N ILE A 455 -10.30 4.21 -10.45
CA ILE A 455 -11.74 4.06 -10.31
C ILE A 455 -12.16 4.33 -8.88
N ILE A 456 -13.24 5.09 -8.72
CA ILE A 456 -13.85 5.37 -7.41
C ILE A 456 -15.35 5.13 -7.49
N PRO A 457 -15.91 4.26 -6.63
CA PRO A 457 -17.35 4.10 -6.49
C PRO A 457 -17.95 5.33 -5.78
N VAL A 458 -19.03 5.86 -6.35
CA VAL A 458 -19.84 6.93 -5.77
C VAL A 458 -21.30 6.55 -5.81
N ALA A 459 -22.15 7.29 -5.10
CA ALA A 459 -23.58 6.99 -5.04
C ALA A 459 -24.29 6.94 -6.41
N SER A 460 -23.79 7.71 -7.40
CA SER A 460 -24.35 7.79 -8.76
C SER A 460 -23.70 6.80 -9.75
N GLY A 461 -22.77 5.95 -9.35
CA GLY A 461 -22.07 5.00 -10.22
C GLY A 461 -20.58 4.88 -9.93
N LEU A 462 -19.77 4.65 -10.95
CA LEU A 462 -18.33 4.53 -10.89
C LEU A 462 -17.67 5.68 -11.63
N ILE A 463 -16.86 6.49 -10.95
CA ILE A 463 -16.02 7.49 -11.61
C ILE A 463 -14.73 6.81 -12.07
N LEU A 464 -14.44 6.92 -13.36
CA LEU A 464 -13.28 6.36 -14.03
C LEU A 464 -12.32 7.50 -14.36
N PHE A 465 -11.04 7.29 -14.07
CA PHE A 465 -10.00 8.27 -14.28
C PHE A 465 -9.02 7.81 -15.35
N SER A 466 -8.82 8.67 -16.35
CA SER A 466 -7.70 8.58 -17.28
C SER A 466 -6.75 9.76 -17.06
N GLU A 467 -5.60 9.75 -17.71
CA GLU A 467 -4.62 10.84 -17.61
C GLU A 467 -5.22 12.23 -17.87
N ASN A 468 -6.14 12.35 -18.84
CA ASN A 468 -6.63 13.65 -19.33
C ASN A 468 -8.12 13.86 -19.16
N GLN A 469 -8.87 12.84 -18.76
CA GLN A 469 -10.33 12.90 -18.72
C GLN A 469 -10.88 11.96 -17.65
N GLN A 470 -12.02 12.33 -17.08
CA GLN A 470 -12.81 11.50 -16.18
C GLN A 470 -14.11 11.09 -16.86
N PHE A 471 -14.55 9.87 -16.60
CA PHE A 471 -15.81 9.31 -17.08
C PHE A 471 -16.65 8.85 -15.90
N ILE A 472 -17.92 8.64 -16.12
CA ILE A 472 -18.80 7.97 -15.18
C ILE A 472 -19.48 6.79 -15.87
N MET A 473 -19.38 5.63 -15.21
CA MET A 473 -20.15 4.45 -15.55
C MET A 473 -21.35 4.37 -14.61
N TYR A 474 -22.54 4.30 -15.15
CA TYR A 474 -23.79 4.31 -14.41
C TYR A 474 -24.82 3.41 -15.09
N SER A 475 -25.91 3.12 -14.42
CA SER A 475 -27.06 2.42 -14.99
C SER A 475 -28.26 3.34 -15.09
N ALA A 476 -28.91 3.34 -16.23
CA ALA A 476 -30.11 4.16 -16.44
C ALA A 476 -31.29 3.74 -15.56
N ASP A 477 -31.33 2.46 -15.14
CA ASP A 477 -32.45 1.88 -14.39
C ASP A 477 -32.10 1.57 -12.93
N GLY A 478 -30.94 2.03 -12.45
CA GLY A 478 -30.44 1.75 -11.11
C GLY A 478 -29.86 0.33 -10.92
N ASN A 479 -30.11 -0.61 -11.82
CA ASN A 479 -29.55 -1.95 -11.82
C ASN A 479 -28.45 -2.08 -12.89
N LEU A 480 -27.23 -2.33 -12.45
CA LEU A 480 -26.10 -2.50 -13.35
C LEU A 480 -26.15 -3.86 -14.04
N SER A 481 -26.41 -3.87 -15.36
CA SER A 481 -26.44 -5.06 -16.20
C SER A 481 -25.72 -4.80 -17.52
N PRO A 482 -25.37 -5.84 -18.29
CA PRO A 482 -24.76 -5.66 -19.62
C PRO A 482 -25.55 -4.77 -20.57
N THR A 483 -26.87 -4.73 -20.42
CA THR A 483 -27.79 -3.98 -21.30
C THR A 483 -28.13 -2.58 -20.80
N THR A 484 -27.91 -2.28 -19.50
CA THR A 484 -28.29 -1.00 -18.89
C THR A 484 -27.08 -0.15 -18.52
N ALA A 485 -25.90 -0.73 -18.47
CA ALA A 485 -24.67 -0.02 -18.13
C ALA A 485 -24.25 0.93 -19.26
N LEU A 486 -23.92 2.15 -18.91
CA LEU A 486 -23.51 3.21 -19.83
C LEU A 486 -22.27 3.92 -19.29
N ILE A 487 -21.37 4.30 -20.18
CA ILE A 487 -20.20 5.14 -19.85
C ILE A 487 -20.33 6.45 -20.63
N ARG A 488 -20.11 7.57 -19.94
CA ARG A 488 -20.04 8.90 -20.55
C ARG A 488 -18.91 9.72 -19.98
N GLY A 489 -18.40 10.69 -20.75
CA GLY A 489 -17.45 11.69 -20.30
C GLY A 489 -18.06 12.55 -19.20
N LEU A 490 -17.28 12.83 -18.14
CA LEU A 490 -17.67 13.57 -16.96
C LEU A 490 -16.96 14.92 -16.85
N SER A 491 -15.64 14.93 -16.96
CA SER A 491 -14.81 16.13 -16.91
C SER A 491 -13.45 15.91 -17.60
N ASN A 492 -12.71 17.01 -17.86
CA ASN A 492 -11.44 16.99 -18.60
C ASN A 492 -10.33 17.64 -17.75
N TYR A 493 -9.93 16.96 -16.66
CA TYR A 493 -8.81 17.38 -15.83
C TYR A 493 -7.67 16.37 -15.96
N GLU A 494 -6.44 16.86 -15.94
CA GLU A 494 -5.26 16.00 -15.94
C GLU A 494 -5.05 15.38 -14.55
N MET A 495 -4.68 14.09 -14.52
CA MET A 495 -4.38 13.33 -13.31
C MET A 495 -3.01 12.64 -13.43
N ASP A 496 -2.27 12.57 -12.35
CA ASP A 496 -1.10 11.70 -12.26
C ASP A 496 -1.55 10.24 -12.15
N THR A 497 -1.21 9.44 -13.15
CA THR A 497 -1.64 8.05 -13.28
C THR A 497 -0.98 7.07 -12.29
N LYS A 498 0.05 7.53 -11.56
CA LYS A 498 0.73 6.73 -10.54
C LYS A 498 0.08 6.82 -9.17
N ILE A 499 -0.74 7.85 -8.94
CA ILE A 499 -1.39 8.13 -7.67
C ILE A 499 -2.87 7.84 -7.82
N ASP A 500 -3.35 6.84 -7.09
CA ASP A 500 -4.75 6.48 -7.11
C ASP A 500 -5.61 7.61 -6.51
N PRO A 501 -6.75 7.96 -7.13
CA PRO A 501 -7.70 8.92 -6.55
C PRO A 501 -8.30 8.34 -5.26
N VAL A 502 -8.73 9.22 -4.35
CA VAL A 502 -9.31 8.81 -3.06
C VAL A 502 -10.63 9.52 -2.78
N ASP A 503 -11.52 8.85 -2.06
CA ASP A 503 -12.79 9.38 -1.61
C ASP A 503 -12.75 9.78 -0.12
N VAL A 504 -13.26 10.97 0.19
CA VAL A 504 -13.41 11.47 1.57
C VAL A 504 -14.90 11.53 1.95
N GLY A 505 -15.72 10.67 1.37
CA GLY A 505 -17.15 10.51 1.63
C GLY A 505 -18.04 11.38 0.74
N THR A 506 -17.75 12.64 0.54
CA THR A 506 -18.56 13.55 -0.33
C THR A 506 -17.76 14.11 -1.50
N THR A 507 -16.45 13.98 -1.46
CA THR A 507 -15.55 14.58 -2.44
C THR A 507 -14.45 13.58 -2.81
N VAL A 508 -14.29 13.33 -4.10
CA VAL A 508 -13.20 12.53 -4.64
C VAL A 508 -12.01 13.46 -4.90
N ASN A 509 -10.86 13.11 -4.33
CA ASN A 509 -9.64 13.89 -4.49
C ASN A 509 -8.65 13.16 -5.38
N PHE A 510 -7.97 13.90 -6.26
CA PHE A 510 -6.93 13.40 -7.14
C PHE A 510 -5.83 14.43 -7.36
N ILE A 511 -4.66 13.97 -7.73
CA ILE A 511 -3.46 14.80 -7.90
C ILE A 511 -3.14 14.97 -9.38
N SER A 512 -2.76 16.19 -9.73
CA SER A 512 -2.16 16.54 -11.02
C SER A 512 -0.80 17.16 -10.78
N LYS A 513 0.23 16.66 -11.44
CA LYS A 513 1.60 17.14 -11.28
C LYS A 513 1.96 18.23 -12.30
N THR A 514 2.67 19.23 -11.82
CA THR A 514 3.43 20.15 -12.66
C THR A 514 4.92 19.88 -12.45
N PRO A 515 5.84 20.37 -13.32
CA PRO A 515 7.27 20.14 -13.15
C PRO A 515 7.89 20.68 -11.85
N ALA A 516 7.18 21.50 -11.10
CA ALA A 516 7.68 22.14 -9.89
C ALA A 516 6.90 21.80 -8.61
N TYR A 517 5.64 21.40 -8.73
CA TYR A 517 4.78 21.12 -7.58
C TYR A 517 3.53 20.30 -7.97
N SER A 518 2.88 19.70 -7.00
CA SER A 518 1.63 18.97 -7.17
C SER A 518 0.41 19.85 -6.93
N LYS A 519 -0.64 19.68 -7.73
CA LYS A 519 -1.97 20.28 -7.54
C LYS A 519 -2.92 19.22 -7.03
N VAL A 520 -3.81 19.60 -6.14
CA VAL A 520 -4.86 18.73 -5.62
C VAL A 520 -6.22 19.23 -6.06
N PHE A 521 -6.95 18.38 -6.75
CA PHE A 521 -8.32 18.64 -7.16
C PHE A 521 -9.29 17.89 -6.29
N GLY A 522 -10.34 18.58 -5.85
CA GLY A 522 -11.50 17.99 -5.20
C GLY A 522 -12.68 18.00 -6.16
N MET A 523 -13.22 16.83 -6.46
CA MET A 523 -14.39 16.62 -7.29
C MET A 523 -15.58 16.24 -6.42
N THR A 524 -16.62 17.08 -6.38
CA THR A 524 -17.87 16.75 -5.72
C THR A 524 -18.84 16.22 -6.77
N PRO A 525 -19.20 14.91 -6.73
CA PRO A 525 -20.22 14.36 -7.61
C PRO A 525 -21.56 15.07 -7.39
N ARG A 526 -22.29 15.28 -8.46
CA ARG A 526 -23.66 15.77 -8.47
C ARG A 526 -24.57 14.68 -9.01
N GLY A 527 -25.87 14.80 -8.83
CA GLY A 527 -26.83 13.80 -9.29
C GLY A 527 -26.69 13.44 -10.78
N GLU A 528 -27.40 12.42 -11.22
CA GLU A 528 -27.38 11.90 -12.57
C GLU A 528 -27.54 13.01 -13.63
N GLY A 529 -26.72 13.01 -14.64
CA GLY A 529 -26.75 13.97 -15.73
C GLY A 529 -26.05 15.30 -15.47
N GLN A 530 -25.58 15.59 -14.25
CA GLN A 530 -24.92 16.85 -13.93
C GLN A 530 -23.39 16.75 -14.01
N VAL A 531 -22.75 17.84 -14.43
CA VAL A 531 -21.29 17.97 -14.40
C VAL A 531 -20.84 18.13 -12.94
N PRO A 532 -19.85 17.37 -12.47
CA PRO A 532 -19.34 17.49 -11.11
C PRO A 532 -18.73 18.88 -10.87
N LEU A 533 -18.73 19.31 -9.64
CA LEU A 533 -17.98 20.48 -9.24
C LEU A 533 -16.54 20.09 -8.98
N VAL A 534 -15.61 20.51 -9.83
CA VAL A 534 -14.18 20.29 -9.64
C VAL A 534 -13.52 21.57 -9.20
N ARG A 535 -12.80 21.54 -8.09
CA ARG A 535 -12.06 22.67 -7.52
C ARG A 535 -10.59 22.32 -7.33
N ASP A 536 -9.70 23.24 -7.65
CA ASP A 536 -8.31 23.17 -7.21
C ASP A 536 -8.27 23.62 -5.74
N VAL A 537 -8.24 22.65 -4.82
CA VAL A 537 -8.21 22.90 -3.37
C VAL A 537 -6.84 23.36 -2.90
N GLY A 538 -5.78 23.13 -3.70
CA GLY A 538 -4.41 23.58 -3.45
C GLY A 538 -4.14 25.02 -3.89
N LYS A 539 -5.12 25.75 -4.45
CA LYS A 539 -4.89 27.07 -5.03
C LYS A 539 -4.33 28.11 -4.06
N VAL A 540 -4.73 28.05 -2.82
CA VAL A 540 -4.26 28.98 -1.75
C VAL A 540 -2.88 28.61 -1.19
N VAL A 541 -2.38 27.42 -1.52
CA VAL A 541 -1.07 26.89 -1.11
C VAL A 541 -0.20 26.52 -2.31
N ALA A 542 -0.32 27.24 -3.42
CA ALA A 542 0.51 27.00 -4.60
C ALA A 542 1.99 26.84 -4.23
N GLU A 543 2.66 25.84 -4.83
CA GLU A 543 4.07 25.49 -4.57
C GLU A 543 4.36 24.91 -3.16
N TYR A 544 3.33 24.67 -2.34
CA TYR A 544 3.51 24.09 -1.00
C TYR A 544 3.70 22.58 -1.02
N ILE A 545 3.02 21.89 -1.95
CA ILE A 545 3.07 20.45 -2.09
C ILE A 545 4.12 20.10 -3.15
N PRO A 546 5.20 19.41 -2.81
CA PRO A 546 6.27 19.12 -3.75
C PRO A 546 5.80 18.18 -4.89
N GLU A 547 6.52 18.19 -5.99
CA GLU A 547 6.29 17.27 -7.12
C GLU A 547 6.58 15.81 -6.77
N SER A 548 7.45 15.57 -5.77
CA SER A 548 7.87 14.23 -5.34
C SER A 548 6.83 13.42 -4.57
N ILE A 549 5.60 13.93 -4.42
CA ILE A 549 4.48 13.14 -3.85
C ILE A 549 4.19 11.95 -4.78
N ASP A 550 4.07 10.77 -4.21
CA ASP A 550 3.75 9.54 -4.93
C ASP A 550 2.61 8.71 -4.29
N ASN A 551 2.08 9.18 -3.14
CA ASN A 551 0.98 8.52 -2.45
C ASN A 551 -0.06 9.55 -1.96
N LEU A 552 -1.33 9.14 -2.01
CA LEU A 552 -2.48 9.88 -1.51
C LEU A 552 -3.37 8.94 -0.70
N VAL A 553 -3.63 9.30 0.54
CA VAL A 553 -4.45 8.51 1.48
C VAL A 553 -5.58 9.38 2.01
N ALA A 554 -6.77 8.82 2.18
CA ALA A 554 -7.91 9.49 2.76
C ALA A 554 -8.33 8.89 4.09
N SER A 555 -8.80 9.74 4.98
CA SER A 555 -9.53 9.35 6.19
C SER A 555 -10.90 10.05 6.18
N PRO A 556 -11.95 9.41 5.67
CA PRO A 556 -13.30 9.99 5.66
C PRO A 556 -13.81 10.31 7.07
N GLN A 557 -13.51 9.44 8.05
CA GLN A 557 -13.92 9.63 9.45
C GLN A 557 -13.29 10.87 10.07
N ASN A 558 -12.03 11.17 9.77
CA ASN A 558 -11.30 12.34 10.26
C ASN A 558 -11.35 13.53 9.28
N SER A 559 -12.03 13.36 8.14
CA SER A 559 -12.26 14.38 7.11
C SER A 559 -10.96 15.03 6.60
N PHE A 560 -9.94 14.22 6.32
CA PHE A 560 -8.70 14.70 5.73
C PHE A 560 -8.13 13.77 4.65
N ILE A 561 -7.29 14.34 3.81
CA ILE A 561 -6.37 13.62 2.94
C ILE A 561 -4.94 13.86 3.38
N ALA A 562 -4.10 12.84 3.24
CA ALA A 562 -2.67 12.87 3.51
C ALA A 562 -1.89 12.51 2.25
N MET A 563 -0.81 13.26 1.98
CA MET A 563 0.05 13.11 0.82
C MET A 563 1.50 13.00 1.25
N PHE A 564 2.21 12.03 0.71
CA PHE A 564 3.61 11.81 1.02
C PHE A 564 4.37 11.20 -0.15
N GLY A 565 5.68 11.28 -0.11
CA GLY A 565 6.58 10.65 -1.08
C GLY A 565 7.67 9.88 -0.36
N ALA A 566 8.14 8.79 -0.96
CA ALA A 566 9.06 7.83 -0.34
C ALA A 566 10.43 8.41 0.08
N ASP A 567 10.82 9.55 -0.45
CA ASP A 567 12.07 10.23 -0.10
C ASP A 567 11.90 11.38 0.91
N SER A 568 10.69 11.55 1.46
CA SER A 568 10.34 12.64 2.35
C SER A 568 9.99 12.15 3.75
N GLU A 569 10.45 12.90 4.76
CA GLU A 569 9.99 12.77 6.16
C GLU A 569 8.68 13.52 6.39
N LYS A 570 8.19 14.29 5.40
CA LYS A 570 7.02 15.14 5.53
C LYS A 570 5.80 14.49 4.92
N VAL A 571 4.69 14.57 5.65
CA VAL A 571 3.33 14.25 5.21
C VAL A 571 2.54 15.55 5.16
N TYR A 572 1.92 15.83 4.03
CA TYR A 572 1.09 17.02 3.80
C TYR A 572 -0.37 16.66 3.96
N PHE A 573 -1.12 17.50 4.65
CA PHE A 573 -2.53 17.25 4.95
C PHE A 573 -3.41 18.37 4.42
N TYR A 574 -4.58 17.98 3.95
CA TYR A 574 -5.71 18.86 3.76
C TYR A 574 -6.89 18.33 4.55
N ARG A 575 -7.33 19.07 5.56
CA ARG A 575 -8.46 18.72 6.42
C ARG A 575 -9.63 19.64 6.15
N THR A 576 -10.82 19.06 6.05
CA THR A 576 -12.08 19.80 5.89
C THR A 576 -13.04 19.41 7.01
N HIS A 577 -13.91 20.32 7.40
CA HIS A 577 -15.03 20.02 8.27
C HIS A 577 -16.21 20.86 7.85
N THR A 578 -17.35 20.21 7.68
CA THR A 578 -18.60 20.86 7.27
C THR A 578 -19.62 20.70 8.38
N ASP A 579 -20.21 21.82 8.81
CA ASP A 579 -21.34 21.85 9.74
C ASP A 579 -22.60 22.22 8.95
N GLY A 580 -23.43 21.22 8.68
CA GLY A 580 -24.56 21.36 7.77
C GLY A 580 -24.11 21.68 6.34
N GLU A 581 -24.47 22.86 5.82
CA GLU A 581 -24.09 23.32 4.48
C GLU A 581 -22.86 24.23 4.46
N GLN A 582 -22.30 24.60 5.64
CA GLN A 582 -21.16 25.50 5.73
C GLN A 582 -19.87 24.75 5.98
N GLU A 583 -18.88 25.00 5.16
CA GLU A 583 -17.50 24.53 5.39
C GLU A 583 -16.88 25.40 6.51
N VAL A 584 -16.77 24.83 7.71
CA VAL A 584 -16.23 25.50 8.91
C VAL A 584 -14.70 25.44 8.95
N LEU A 585 -14.13 24.38 8.40
CA LEU A 585 -12.67 24.14 8.37
C LEU A 585 -12.22 23.78 6.96
N GLN A 586 -11.20 24.46 6.48
CA GLN A 586 -10.42 24.14 5.30
C GLN A 586 -8.95 24.45 5.61
N ALA A 587 -8.18 23.45 6.00
CA ALA A 587 -6.85 23.68 6.53
C ALA A 587 -5.79 22.82 5.85
N TRP A 588 -4.73 23.48 5.38
CA TRP A 588 -3.50 22.86 4.96
C TRP A 588 -2.47 22.91 6.08
N PHE A 589 -1.76 21.80 6.30
CA PHE A 589 -0.67 21.70 7.26
C PHE A 589 0.24 20.53 6.89
N ASN A 590 1.39 20.42 7.54
CA ASN A 590 2.27 19.27 7.35
C ASN A 590 2.80 18.73 8.67
N TRP A 591 3.13 17.45 8.65
CA TRP A 591 3.84 16.79 9.74
C TRP A 591 5.21 16.34 9.24
N GLN A 592 6.21 16.46 10.08
CA GLN A 592 7.51 15.86 9.88
C GLN A 592 7.65 14.70 10.88
N LEU A 593 7.88 13.51 10.36
CA LEU A 593 8.06 12.29 11.14
C LEU A 593 9.54 12.01 11.37
N ALA A 594 9.84 11.03 12.21
CA ALA A 594 11.21 10.69 12.62
C ALA A 594 12.09 10.10 11.51
N GLY A 595 11.53 9.77 10.35
CA GLY A 595 12.23 9.19 9.21
C GLY A 595 11.44 9.31 7.92
N LYS A 596 12.02 8.83 6.81
CA LYS A 596 11.35 8.81 5.51
C LYS A 596 10.10 7.94 5.54
N VAL A 597 8.99 8.45 5.05
CA VAL A 597 7.68 7.80 5.09
C VAL A 597 7.51 6.93 3.85
N LEU A 598 7.52 5.62 4.03
CA LEU A 598 7.29 4.67 2.94
C LEU A 598 5.83 4.28 2.79
N GLU A 599 5.10 4.23 3.92
CA GLU A 599 3.67 3.98 3.96
C GLU A 599 3.05 4.76 5.11
N PHE A 600 1.83 5.21 4.89
CA PHE A 600 1.04 5.95 5.87
C PHE A 600 -0.43 5.56 5.72
N VAL A 601 -0.97 4.89 6.71
CA VAL A 601 -2.34 4.37 6.71
C VAL A 601 -3.09 4.94 7.90
N VAL A 602 -4.35 5.27 7.68
CA VAL A 602 -5.25 5.72 8.74
C VAL A 602 -6.40 4.73 8.87
N ASP A 603 -6.49 4.09 10.02
CA ASP A 603 -7.56 3.16 10.36
C ASP A 603 -8.33 3.70 11.56
N SER A 604 -9.52 4.21 11.31
CA SER A 604 -10.30 4.98 12.29
C SER A 604 -9.50 6.17 12.82
N ASP A 605 -9.12 6.17 14.08
CA ASP A 605 -8.32 7.22 14.72
C ASP A 605 -6.85 6.84 14.92
N VAL A 606 -6.45 5.66 14.46
CA VAL A 606 -5.06 5.18 14.58
C VAL A 606 -4.35 5.30 13.24
N ILE A 607 -3.20 5.93 13.29
CA ILE A 607 -2.26 6.00 12.16
C ILE A 607 -1.27 4.86 12.30
N TYR A 608 -0.99 4.16 11.22
CA TYR A 608 0.16 3.27 11.09
C TYR A 608 1.08 3.82 10.01
N ALA A 609 2.37 3.89 10.30
CA ALA A 609 3.35 4.31 9.31
C ALA A 609 4.58 3.40 9.29
N ILE A 610 5.11 3.19 8.09
CA ILE A 610 6.42 2.57 7.91
C ILE A 610 7.43 3.68 7.67
N LEU A 611 8.37 3.78 8.59
CA LEU A 611 9.43 4.78 8.54
C LEU A 611 10.77 4.10 8.22
N LYS A 612 11.50 4.68 7.29
CA LYS A 612 12.90 4.38 7.10
C LYS A 612 13.73 5.32 7.96
N VAL A 613 14.35 4.77 9.00
CA VAL A 613 15.10 5.51 9.99
C VAL A 613 16.54 4.99 10.01
N SER A 614 17.51 5.88 9.88
CA SER A 614 18.91 5.48 9.74
C SER A 614 19.06 4.42 8.63
N ASN A 615 19.46 3.22 8.94
CA ASN A 615 19.62 2.13 7.98
C ASN A 615 18.57 1.01 8.13
N GLY A 616 17.46 1.24 8.82
CA GLY A 616 16.44 0.22 9.10
C GLY A 616 15.02 0.70 8.85
N TYR A 617 14.07 -0.23 8.88
CA TYR A 617 12.64 0.03 8.67
C TYR A 617 11.88 -0.25 9.95
N GLN A 618 11.02 0.70 10.33
CA GLN A 618 10.28 0.72 11.58
C GLN A 618 8.78 0.82 11.32
N LEU A 619 8.00 0.04 12.05
CA LEU A 619 6.56 0.23 12.15
C LEU A 619 6.25 1.10 13.36
N VAL A 620 5.53 2.18 13.13
CA VAL A 620 5.08 3.10 14.18
C VAL A 620 3.57 3.29 14.13
N SER A 621 2.98 3.66 15.25
CA SER A 621 1.57 4.08 15.33
C SER A 621 1.45 5.47 15.92
N GLY A 622 0.35 6.16 15.61
CA GLY A 622 -0.05 7.42 16.21
C GLY A 622 -1.55 7.43 16.47
N ASN A 623 -2.00 8.02 17.57
CA ASN A 623 -3.41 8.07 17.90
C ASN A 623 -3.93 9.50 17.73
N LEU A 624 -4.92 9.70 16.85
CA LEU A 624 -5.58 10.99 16.60
C LEU A 624 -6.59 11.35 17.68
N SER A 625 -7.11 10.34 18.38
CA SER A 625 -8.01 10.57 19.50
C SER A 625 -7.24 10.96 20.76
N ALA A 626 -7.87 11.70 21.63
CA ALA A 626 -7.28 12.03 22.94
C ALA A 626 -7.35 10.87 23.96
N THR A 627 -7.74 9.68 23.51
CA THR A 627 -7.85 8.49 24.39
C THR A 627 -6.47 8.09 24.89
N PRO A 628 -6.26 7.98 26.21
CA PRO A 628 -4.99 7.56 26.77
C PRO A 628 -4.62 6.14 26.35
N GLU A 629 -3.34 5.94 26.03
CA GLU A 629 -2.74 4.64 25.76
C GLU A 629 -2.08 4.05 27.02
N ASP A 630 -1.33 2.95 26.88
CA ASP A 630 -0.68 2.27 28.00
C ASP A 630 0.43 3.09 28.65
N GLU A 631 1.17 3.87 27.85
CA GLU A 631 2.25 4.76 28.30
C GLU A 631 1.70 6.16 28.54
N ILE A 632 0.99 6.37 29.63
CA ILE A 632 0.35 7.64 29.96
C ILE A 632 1.16 8.50 30.93
N LEU A 633 0.98 9.80 30.82
CA LEU A 633 1.41 10.81 31.77
C LEU A 633 0.17 11.28 32.52
N VAL A 634 0.31 11.49 33.83
CA VAL A 634 -0.82 11.91 34.64
C VAL A 634 -0.47 13.20 35.41
N THR A 635 -1.33 14.22 35.26
CA THR A 635 -1.16 15.48 36.00
C THR A 635 -1.48 15.29 37.46
N GLN A 636 -1.12 16.28 38.28
CA GLN A 636 -1.41 16.27 39.72
C GLN A 636 -2.92 16.23 40.02
N SER A 637 -3.76 16.78 39.12
CA SER A 637 -5.22 16.70 39.21
C SER A 637 -5.80 15.38 38.68
N GLY A 638 -5.00 14.50 38.11
CA GLY A 638 -5.41 13.20 37.58
C GLY A 638 -5.78 13.17 36.08
N ILE A 639 -5.46 14.20 35.34
CA ILE A 639 -5.66 14.22 33.88
C ILE A 639 -4.64 13.32 33.21
N GLN A 640 -5.10 12.39 32.38
CA GLN A 640 -4.27 11.46 31.63
C GLN A 640 -3.92 12.04 30.26
N LEU A 641 -2.65 11.92 29.85
CA LEU A 641 -2.11 12.46 28.61
C LEU A 641 -1.21 11.43 27.95
N ASN A 642 -1.25 11.37 26.62
CA ASN A 642 -0.27 10.62 25.83
C ASN A 642 1.02 11.43 25.67
N PRO A 643 2.19 10.78 25.54
CA PRO A 643 3.45 11.47 25.23
C PRO A 643 3.42 12.08 23.82
N TYR A 644 3.85 13.34 23.71
CA TYR A 644 4.01 14.04 22.42
C TYR A 644 5.48 13.97 21.96
N MET A 645 5.91 12.75 21.67
CA MET A 645 7.27 12.41 21.26
C MET A 645 7.23 11.54 20.02
N ASP A 646 8.29 11.56 19.23
CA ASP A 646 8.45 10.63 18.11
C ASP A 646 9.19 9.35 18.55
N MET A 647 8.81 8.24 17.95
CA MET A 647 9.38 6.92 18.23
C MET A 647 9.36 6.55 19.72
N TYR A 648 8.37 7.04 20.47
CA TYR A 648 8.36 6.75 21.90
C TYR A 648 8.06 5.27 22.17
N SER A 649 8.74 4.76 23.17
CA SER A 649 8.57 3.39 23.66
C SER A 649 9.08 3.28 25.08
N LYS A 650 8.66 2.24 25.80
CA LYS A 650 9.35 1.87 27.04
C LYS A 650 10.81 1.56 26.75
N ALA A 651 11.71 1.97 27.64
CA ALA A 651 13.10 1.57 27.56
C ALA A 651 13.19 0.04 27.57
N SER A 652 13.99 -0.54 26.69
CA SER A 652 14.18 -2.01 26.61
C SER A 652 14.81 -2.57 27.90
N SER A 653 15.64 -1.76 28.53
CA SER A 653 16.18 -1.99 29.88
C SER A 653 16.73 -0.69 30.46
N VAL A 654 16.88 -0.66 31.77
CA VAL A 654 17.51 0.45 32.50
C VAL A 654 18.66 -0.10 33.31
N SER A 655 19.83 0.54 33.21
CA SER A 655 21.04 0.17 33.98
C SER A 655 21.47 1.35 34.82
N HIS A 656 21.35 1.23 36.16
CA HIS A 656 21.85 2.20 37.11
C HIS A 656 23.29 1.88 37.48
N LEU A 657 24.16 2.91 37.66
CA LEU A 657 25.57 2.76 37.93
C LEU A 657 26.28 1.67 37.11
N PRO A 658 26.17 1.67 35.76
CA PRO A 658 26.89 0.72 34.92
C PRO A 658 28.39 1.03 34.87
N ILE A 659 29.22 0.05 34.48
CA ILE A 659 30.63 0.31 34.17
C ILE A 659 30.71 1.21 32.94
N GLU A 660 31.35 2.37 33.09
CA GLU A 660 31.51 3.36 32.03
C GLU A 660 32.67 3.02 31.11
N SER A 661 33.81 2.75 31.72
CA SER A 661 35.06 2.45 31.00
C SER A 661 35.95 1.49 31.78
N ILE A 662 36.82 0.79 31.05
CA ILE A 662 37.89 0.00 31.63
C ILE A 662 39.22 0.46 31.03
N THR A 663 40.03 1.09 31.89
CA THR A 663 41.33 1.61 31.50
C THR A 663 42.44 0.61 31.85
N VAL A 664 43.19 0.12 30.85
CA VAL A 664 44.29 -0.75 31.07
C VAL A 664 45.53 0.06 31.54
N GLY A 665 45.86 -0.05 32.78
CA GLY A 665 47.03 0.65 33.38
C GLY A 665 48.35 -0.08 33.08
N ALA A 666 48.29 -1.41 33.00
CA ALA A 666 49.42 -2.25 32.57
C ALA A 666 48.92 -3.36 31.66
N GLY A 667 49.45 -3.44 30.42
CA GLY A 667 49.03 -4.45 29.45
C GLY A 667 49.57 -5.86 29.71
N GLY A 668 50.54 -6.01 30.63
CA GLY A 668 51.23 -7.29 30.85
C GLY A 668 52.08 -7.70 29.65
N SER A 669 52.44 -8.96 29.59
CA SER A 669 53.20 -9.53 28.48
C SER A 669 52.98 -11.01 28.32
N GLY A 670 53.34 -11.58 27.14
CA GLY A 670 53.32 -13.00 26.89
C GLY A 670 51.95 -13.57 26.53
N TYR A 671 50.93 -12.77 26.27
CA TYR A 671 49.63 -13.24 25.85
C TYR A 671 49.63 -13.70 24.40
N SER A 672 49.35 -14.98 24.21
CA SER A 672 49.20 -15.62 22.87
C SER A 672 47.71 -15.62 22.38
N SER A 673 46.76 -15.48 23.29
CA SER A 673 45.33 -15.34 23.04
C SER A 673 44.73 -14.38 24.06
N PRO A 674 43.59 -13.74 23.73
CA PRO A 674 42.93 -12.84 24.69
C PRO A 674 42.62 -13.52 26.04
N PRO A 675 43.08 -12.97 27.15
CA PRO A 675 42.73 -13.51 28.46
C PRO A 675 41.25 -13.30 28.78
N THR A 676 40.71 -14.17 29.61
CA THR A 676 39.37 -13.97 30.17
C THR A 676 39.36 -12.76 31.11
N VAL A 677 38.49 -11.83 30.87
CA VAL A 677 38.26 -10.64 31.73
C VAL A 677 37.20 -10.97 32.74
N THR A 678 37.52 -10.84 34.01
CA THR A 678 36.55 -10.99 35.10
C THR A 678 36.40 -9.64 35.81
N ILE A 679 35.17 -9.15 35.80
CA ILE A 679 34.79 -7.89 36.45
C ILE A 679 34.03 -8.24 37.71
N THR A 680 34.61 -7.93 38.86
CA THR A 680 34.05 -8.25 40.18
C THR A 680 33.64 -6.98 40.90
N ALA A 681 32.37 -6.85 41.24
CA ALA A 681 31.87 -5.72 42.02
C ALA A 681 32.52 -5.67 43.39
N LEU A 682 32.83 -4.48 43.86
CA LEU A 682 33.27 -4.25 45.27
C LEU A 682 32.10 -4.34 46.24
N ASN A 683 30.89 -3.94 45.79
CA ASN A 683 29.63 -4.10 46.51
C ASN A 683 28.44 -3.98 45.53
N GLY A 684 27.57 -4.97 45.48
CA GLY A 684 26.25 -4.93 44.87
C GLY A 684 26.16 -5.10 43.35
N GLY A 685 27.20 -4.73 42.58
CA GLY A 685 27.13 -4.74 41.09
C GLY A 685 27.03 -6.13 40.46
N THR A 686 26.32 -6.23 39.35
CA THR A 686 26.05 -7.49 38.63
C THR A 686 26.16 -7.35 37.11
N ASN A 687 26.45 -8.48 36.45
CA ASN A 687 26.36 -8.71 35.00
C ASN A 687 27.34 -7.92 34.10
N ALA A 688 28.34 -7.23 34.63
CA ALA A 688 29.34 -6.62 33.75
C ALA A 688 30.26 -7.69 33.15
N THR A 689 30.45 -7.60 31.84
CA THR A 689 31.35 -8.48 31.08
C THR A 689 32.19 -7.67 30.10
N GLY A 690 33.37 -8.17 29.78
CA GLY A 690 34.24 -7.54 28.77
C GLY A 690 35.16 -8.54 28.08
N THR A 691 35.69 -8.16 26.95
CA THR A 691 36.68 -8.93 26.17
C THR A 691 37.98 -8.15 26.07
N ALA A 692 39.10 -8.82 26.33
CA ALA A 692 40.42 -8.24 26.14
C ALA A 692 40.81 -8.17 24.66
N VAL A 693 41.38 -7.04 24.24
CA VAL A 693 42.00 -6.87 22.92
C VAL A 693 43.51 -6.85 23.07
N LEU A 694 44.22 -7.68 22.32
CA LEU A 694 45.65 -7.77 22.37
C LEU A 694 46.34 -6.94 21.28
N ALA A 695 47.47 -6.36 21.64
CA ALA A 695 48.44 -5.80 20.69
C ALA A 695 49.87 -6.14 21.16
N GLY A 696 50.64 -6.76 20.28
CA GLY A 696 52.06 -7.10 20.57
C GLY A 696 52.27 -8.07 21.76
N GLY A 697 51.29 -8.93 22.06
CA GLY A 697 51.37 -9.89 23.19
C GLY A 697 51.04 -9.28 24.56
N ALA A 698 50.46 -8.08 24.57
CA ALA A 698 49.97 -7.39 25.76
C ALA A 698 48.47 -7.04 25.59
N VAL A 699 47.75 -6.89 26.69
CA VAL A 699 46.37 -6.37 26.66
C VAL A 699 46.39 -4.88 26.36
N ALA A 700 45.91 -4.48 25.18
CA ALA A 700 45.86 -3.08 24.76
C ALA A 700 44.62 -2.35 25.26
N SER A 701 43.46 -3.03 25.28
CA SER A 701 42.20 -2.48 25.79
C SER A 701 41.27 -3.61 26.21
N VAL A 702 40.20 -3.22 26.92
CA VAL A 702 39.07 -4.09 27.24
C VAL A 702 37.83 -3.49 26.64
N THR A 703 37.16 -4.22 25.73
CA THR A 703 35.84 -3.84 25.21
C THR A 703 34.77 -4.34 26.13
N ILE A 704 33.96 -3.45 26.68
CA ILE A 704 32.82 -3.80 27.54
C ILE A 704 31.74 -4.39 26.67
N THR A 705 31.38 -5.66 26.88
CA THR A 705 30.31 -6.36 26.15
C THR A 705 28.96 -6.25 26.86
N ASN A 706 28.97 -6.09 28.16
CA ASN A 706 27.82 -5.73 28.98
C ASN A 706 28.33 -4.80 30.11
N PRO A 707 27.81 -3.60 30.27
CA PRO A 707 28.24 -2.67 31.30
C PRO A 707 27.76 -3.06 32.71
N GLY A 708 26.82 -3.99 32.81
CA GLY A 708 26.19 -4.39 34.04
C GLY A 708 25.40 -3.28 34.71
N LYS A 709 25.11 -3.43 36.01
CA LYS A 709 24.36 -2.47 36.82
C LYS A 709 24.71 -2.53 38.29
N ASP A 710 24.39 -1.46 39.02
CA ASP A 710 24.45 -1.32 40.48
C ASP A 710 25.87 -1.40 41.08
N TYR A 711 26.89 -0.91 40.34
CA TYR A 711 28.28 -0.90 40.79
C TYR A 711 28.58 0.29 41.74
N LEU A 712 27.87 0.33 42.88
CA LEU A 712 27.90 1.49 43.80
C LEU A 712 29.30 1.90 44.28
N HIS A 713 30.20 0.94 44.50
CA HIS A 713 31.56 1.18 44.97
C HIS A 713 32.65 0.82 43.98
N GLY A 714 32.27 0.69 42.65
CA GLY A 714 33.19 0.32 41.62
C GLY A 714 33.39 -1.19 41.47
N ALA A 715 34.36 -1.56 40.66
CA ALA A 715 34.69 -2.96 40.36
C ALA A 715 36.21 -3.17 40.23
N THR A 716 36.64 -4.38 40.56
CA THR A 716 37.98 -4.85 40.24
C THR A 716 37.98 -5.63 38.94
N VAL A 717 39.02 -5.44 38.12
CA VAL A 717 39.18 -6.12 36.83
C VAL A 717 40.39 -7.03 36.92
N THR A 718 40.17 -8.32 36.70
CA THR A 718 41.23 -9.33 36.70
C THR A 718 41.29 -10.07 35.37
N PHE A 719 42.50 -10.51 35.01
CA PHE A 719 42.77 -11.21 33.76
C PHE A 719 43.27 -12.64 34.07
N SER A 720 42.69 -13.63 33.39
CA SER A 720 43.12 -15.03 33.57
C SER A 720 43.22 -15.75 32.22
N GLY A 721 44.18 -16.67 32.12
CA GLY A 721 44.45 -17.43 30.88
C GLY A 721 45.24 -16.63 29.85
N GLY A 722 45.15 -17.04 28.56
CA GLY A 722 45.82 -16.36 27.42
C GLY A 722 47.36 -16.57 27.37
N GLY A 723 47.98 -17.25 28.32
CA GLY A 723 49.44 -17.54 28.32
C GLY A 723 50.34 -16.43 28.84
N GLY A 724 49.84 -15.25 29.10
CA GLY A 724 50.55 -14.08 29.60
C GLY A 724 50.26 -13.76 31.09
N ALA A 725 50.88 -12.72 31.63
CA ALA A 725 50.73 -12.29 33.00
C ALA A 725 50.91 -10.76 33.19
N ASN A 726 50.54 -10.30 34.39
CA ASN A 726 50.76 -8.91 34.84
C ASN A 726 49.92 -7.82 34.11
N ALA A 727 48.83 -8.20 33.48
CA ALA A 727 47.85 -7.20 33.04
C ALA A 727 47.04 -6.67 34.22
N ALA A 728 46.85 -5.38 34.27
CA ALA A 728 46.04 -4.67 35.29
C ALA A 728 45.20 -3.58 34.67
N ALA A 729 43.95 -3.50 35.09
CA ALA A 729 43.01 -2.48 34.62
C ALA A 729 42.16 -1.96 35.76
N THR A 730 41.63 -0.75 35.60
CA THR A 730 40.70 -0.10 36.51
C THR A 730 39.38 0.13 35.79
N ALA A 731 38.27 -0.11 36.48
CA ALA A 731 36.93 0.17 35.99
C ALA A 731 36.41 1.50 36.56
N GLU A 732 35.84 2.33 35.71
CA GLU A 732 35.11 3.52 36.10
C GLU A 732 33.63 3.25 35.98
N VAL A 733 32.84 3.84 36.89
CA VAL A 733 31.38 3.68 36.94
C VAL A 733 30.71 4.96 36.50
N PHE A 734 29.75 4.87 35.63
CA PHE A 734 28.89 5.99 35.27
C PHE A 734 27.96 6.32 36.43
N ASN A 735 28.06 7.53 36.97
CA ASN A 735 27.15 7.99 38.04
C ASN A 735 25.81 8.46 37.41
N GLY A 736 24.84 7.56 37.33
CA GLY A 736 23.54 7.80 36.74
C GLY A 736 22.90 6.55 36.17
N SER A 737 21.91 6.71 35.32
CA SER A 737 21.21 5.62 34.64
C SER A 737 21.37 5.67 33.11
N ARG A 738 21.54 4.50 32.48
CA ARG A 738 21.44 4.31 31.04
C ARG A 738 20.10 3.68 30.72
N CYS A 739 19.32 4.33 29.84
CA CYS A 739 18.01 3.87 29.38
C CYS A 739 18.16 3.38 27.93
N TYR A 740 18.08 2.07 27.69
CA TYR A 740 18.36 1.46 26.39
C TYR A 740 17.17 1.58 25.46
N LEU A 741 17.47 1.89 24.20
CA LEU A 741 16.49 2.04 23.13
C LEU A 741 16.14 0.67 22.53
N PRO A 742 14.86 0.40 22.19
CA PRO A 742 14.50 -0.81 21.46
C PRO A 742 14.82 -0.71 19.96
N TYR A 743 15.24 0.46 19.47
CA TYR A 743 15.56 0.79 18.08
C TYR A 743 16.94 1.46 17.95
N ALA A 744 17.39 1.69 16.74
CA ALA A 744 18.62 2.44 16.47
C ALA A 744 18.45 3.93 16.81
N ASP A 745 19.49 4.56 17.34
CA ASP A 745 19.48 6.00 17.63
C ASP A 745 19.34 6.82 16.33
N ILE A 746 18.60 7.94 16.40
CA ILE A 746 18.40 8.89 15.32
C ILE A 746 19.19 10.16 15.64
N SER A 747 20.38 10.26 15.07
CA SER A 747 21.33 11.35 15.39
C SER A 747 20.81 12.76 15.05
N SER A 748 19.87 12.87 14.09
CA SER A 748 19.28 14.14 13.66
C SER A 748 18.21 14.70 14.61
N LEU A 749 17.65 13.85 15.49
CA LEU A 749 16.58 14.23 16.43
C LEU A 749 17.11 14.40 17.85
N GLU A 750 16.48 15.23 18.64
CA GLU A 750 16.89 15.48 20.03
C GLU A 750 16.34 14.42 20.97
N PRO A 751 17.20 13.70 21.74
CA PRO A 751 16.78 12.63 22.62
C PRO A 751 16.05 13.16 23.85
N ILE A 752 15.04 12.44 24.30
CA ILE A 752 14.32 12.76 25.53
C ILE A 752 13.90 11.48 26.27
N ILE A 753 13.97 11.57 27.58
CA ILE A 753 13.43 10.57 28.49
C ILE A 753 12.27 11.20 29.25
N VAL A 754 11.18 10.45 29.37
CA VAL A 754 9.98 10.85 30.12
C VAL A 754 9.59 9.71 31.06
N ILE A 755 9.16 10.03 32.26
CA ILE A 755 8.66 9.04 33.22
C ILE A 755 7.14 8.98 33.12
N ALA A 756 6.62 7.83 32.72
CA ALA A 756 5.20 7.53 32.77
C ALA A 756 4.76 7.26 34.20
N GLY A 757 3.47 7.44 34.49
CA GLY A 757 2.98 7.10 35.83
C GLY A 757 1.49 7.38 36.01
N GLY A 758 0.94 6.82 37.07
CA GLY A 758 -0.43 7.00 37.53
C GLY A 758 -0.59 8.14 38.53
N VAL A 759 -1.85 8.38 38.93
CA VAL A 759 -2.19 9.37 39.96
C VAL A 759 -1.46 9.05 41.23
N GLY A 760 -0.75 10.06 41.75
CA GLY A 760 0.04 9.92 43.02
C GLY A 760 1.49 9.47 42.83
N ASP A 761 1.92 9.17 41.60
CA ASP A 761 3.34 8.93 41.32
C ASP A 761 4.09 10.27 41.29
N THR A 762 5.07 10.40 42.14
CA THR A 762 5.87 11.65 42.31
C THR A 762 6.76 11.96 41.12
N ASP A 763 7.08 10.95 40.30
CA ASP A 763 7.99 11.08 39.17
C ASP A 763 7.25 11.19 37.80
N SER A 764 5.92 11.04 37.77
CA SER A 764 5.15 11.10 36.55
C SER A 764 5.30 12.46 35.87
N GLY A 765 5.70 12.44 34.59
CA GLY A 765 5.94 13.67 33.81
C GLY A 765 7.32 14.27 33.95
N PHE A 766 8.21 13.68 34.73
CA PHE A 766 9.62 14.06 34.69
C PHE A 766 10.18 13.94 33.28
N THR A 767 10.89 14.95 32.83
CA THR A 767 11.49 14.98 31.49
C THR A 767 12.92 15.47 31.55
N GLN A 768 13.80 14.79 30.83
CA GLN A 768 15.18 15.22 30.68
C GLN A 768 15.76 14.77 29.35
N SER A 769 16.55 15.64 28.70
CA SER A 769 17.36 15.22 27.54
C SER A 769 18.49 14.31 28.04
N GLY A 770 18.63 13.15 27.41
CA GLY A 770 19.66 12.18 27.72
C GLY A 770 20.91 12.37 26.86
N ASP A 771 22.09 12.09 27.41
CA ASP A 771 23.32 11.97 26.63
C ASP A 771 23.30 10.69 25.82
N ARG A 772 23.57 10.76 24.51
CA ARG A 772 23.58 9.60 23.59
C ARG A 772 24.79 8.72 23.83
N GLY A 773 24.60 7.43 23.78
CA GLY A 773 25.68 6.45 23.81
C GLY A 773 25.25 5.11 23.25
N SER A 774 26.25 4.26 23.05
CA SER A 774 26.05 2.88 22.63
C SER A 774 27.11 2.01 23.27
N ASP A 775 26.74 0.81 23.71
CA ASP A 775 27.65 -0.19 24.26
C ASP A 775 27.27 -1.60 23.76
N GLY A 776 27.82 -2.64 24.38
CA GLY A 776 27.57 -4.02 23.95
C GLY A 776 26.11 -4.51 24.14
N VAL A 777 25.26 -3.77 24.84
CA VAL A 777 23.83 -4.05 25.00
C VAL A 777 23.03 -3.38 23.88
N GLY A 778 23.41 -2.14 23.51
CA GLY A 778 22.74 -1.39 22.47
C GLY A 778 22.88 0.13 22.62
N PRO A 779 22.16 0.90 21.79
CA PRO A 779 22.07 2.34 21.96
C PRO A 779 21.28 2.71 23.21
N TYR A 780 21.68 3.79 23.88
CA TYR A 780 21.03 4.25 25.10
C TYR A 780 21.04 5.78 25.20
N PHE A 781 20.14 6.30 26.04
CA PHE A 781 20.23 7.66 26.58
C PHE A 781 20.67 7.58 28.04
N ALA A 782 21.71 8.34 28.37
CA ALA A 782 22.27 8.39 29.71
C ALA A 782 21.84 9.66 30.45
N ILE A 783 21.45 9.50 31.72
CA ILE A 783 21.14 10.61 32.60
C ILE A 783 22.07 10.54 33.82
N LYS A 784 22.82 11.61 34.04
CA LYS A 784 23.72 11.74 35.20
C LYS A 784 22.94 12.01 36.47
N ASN A 785 23.42 11.47 37.56
CA ASN A 785 22.94 11.71 38.93
C ASN A 785 21.46 11.35 39.17
N LYS A 786 20.87 10.45 38.32
CA LYS A 786 19.51 9.95 38.49
C LYS A 786 19.50 8.43 38.56
N ASP A 787 18.69 7.91 39.46
CA ASP A 787 18.44 6.47 39.63
C ASP A 787 17.04 6.14 39.16
N PHE A 788 16.93 5.39 38.06
CA PHE A 788 15.67 4.90 37.52
C PHE A 788 15.47 3.39 37.72
N SER A 789 16.29 2.74 38.52
CA SER A 789 16.22 1.29 38.69
C SER A 789 14.89 0.81 39.29
N SER A 790 14.33 1.57 40.24
CA SER A 790 13.05 1.26 40.87
C SER A 790 11.83 1.52 40.00
N ILE A 791 11.96 2.37 38.97
CA ILE A 791 10.89 2.79 38.06
C ILE A 791 11.20 2.42 36.62
N ALA A 792 12.07 1.45 36.39
CA ALA A 792 12.55 1.06 35.06
C ALA A 792 11.42 0.75 34.07
N THR A 793 10.30 0.19 34.52
CA THR A 793 9.12 -0.11 33.73
C THR A 793 8.30 1.11 33.32
N LYS A 794 8.55 2.26 33.92
CA LYS A 794 7.87 3.54 33.66
C LYS A 794 8.71 4.48 32.79
N VAL A 795 9.94 4.12 32.47
CA VAL A 795 10.85 4.95 31.67
C VAL A 795 10.46 4.87 30.20
N ILE A 796 10.06 5.99 29.63
CA ILE A 796 9.79 6.17 28.20
C ILE A 796 10.99 6.88 27.57
N VAL A 797 11.47 6.33 26.47
CA VAL A 797 12.53 6.90 25.63
C VAL A 797 11.96 7.29 24.28
N GLY A 798 12.46 8.35 23.67
CA GLY A 798 12.05 8.80 22.34
C GLY A 798 12.75 10.08 21.94
N PHE A 799 12.19 10.77 20.97
CA PHE A 799 12.76 11.98 20.41
C PHE A 799 11.77 13.14 20.47
N ARG A 800 12.30 14.35 20.69
CA ARG A 800 11.53 15.57 20.56
C ARG A 800 11.24 15.88 19.10
N TYR A 801 10.07 16.47 18.85
CA TYR A 801 9.76 17.11 17.58
C TYR A 801 9.18 18.51 17.81
N ASN A 802 9.40 19.40 16.86
CA ASN A 802 8.98 20.78 16.98
C ASN A 802 7.54 20.95 16.48
N TYR A 803 6.69 21.55 17.32
CA TYR A 803 5.49 22.26 16.89
C TYR A 803 5.92 23.66 16.51
N ASP A 804 5.63 24.10 15.30
CA ASP A 804 6.13 25.36 14.78
C ASP A 804 5.09 26.03 13.89
N VAL A 805 4.58 27.17 14.34
CA VAL A 805 3.54 27.93 13.65
C VAL A 805 4.01 29.36 13.43
N THR A 806 4.22 29.74 12.18
CA THR A 806 4.59 31.11 11.82
C THR A 806 3.33 31.89 11.45
N LEU A 807 3.06 32.92 12.25
CA LEU A 807 1.89 33.78 12.07
C LEU A 807 2.10 34.80 10.94
N PRO A 808 1.02 35.25 10.27
CA PRO A 808 1.09 36.33 9.29
C PRO A 808 1.35 37.67 9.95
N LYS A 809 1.82 38.67 9.19
CA LYS A 809 1.82 40.06 9.62
C LYS A 809 0.39 40.51 9.95
N THR A 810 0.24 41.24 11.02
CA THR A 810 -1.07 41.68 11.52
C THR A 810 -1.40 43.06 10.93
N TYR A 811 -2.55 43.22 10.33
CA TYR A 811 -3.07 44.48 9.83
C TYR A 811 -4.37 44.85 10.54
N TYR A 812 -4.60 46.18 10.67
CA TYR A 812 -5.88 46.65 11.14
C TYR A 812 -6.98 46.32 10.11
N GLN A 813 -7.98 45.64 10.53
CA GLN A 813 -9.14 45.33 9.70
C GLN A 813 -10.17 46.43 9.80
N ILE A 814 -10.43 47.14 8.71
CA ILE A 814 -11.46 48.20 8.63
C ILE A 814 -12.83 47.56 8.66
N ASP A 815 -12.95 46.44 7.92
CA ASP A 815 -14.13 45.59 7.91
C ASP A 815 -13.68 44.13 7.74
N LYS A 816 -14.62 43.21 7.93
CA LYS A 816 -14.31 41.74 7.86
C LYS A 816 -13.64 41.40 6.51
N GLY A 817 -12.35 41.08 6.57
CA GLY A 817 -11.56 40.74 5.39
C GLY A 817 -10.92 41.91 4.62
N ILE A 818 -11.08 43.16 5.07
CA ILE A 818 -10.47 44.34 4.46
C ILE A 818 -9.37 44.89 5.38
N ALA A 819 -8.11 44.59 5.05
CA ALA A 819 -6.96 45.06 5.79
C ALA A 819 -6.51 46.44 5.34
N ASP A 820 -6.24 47.37 6.30
CA ASP A 820 -5.57 48.66 6.02
C ASP A 820 -4.06 48.47 6.08
N TYR A 821 -3.43 48.24 4.93
CA TYR A 821 -1.97 48.11 4.78
C TYR A 821 -1.26 49.48 4.61
N THR A 822 -2.00 50.58 4.50
CA THR A 822 -1.42 51.93 4.33
C THR A 822 -1.20 52.64 5.65
N ALA A 823 -1.88 52.22 6.69
CA ALA A 823 -1.80 52.81 8.02
C ALA A 823 -0.53 52.39 8.78
N ALA A 824 -0.07 53.23 9.66
CA ALA A 824 0.93 52.85 10.64
C ALA A 824 0.27 52.20 11.82
N LEU A 825 0.52 50.89 11.99
CA LEU A 825 0.06 50.08 13.13
C LEU A 825 1.27 49.65 13.96
N THR A 826 1.30 50.05 15.23
CA THR A 826 2.30 49.58 16.18
C THR A 826 1.60 48.67 17.20
N ILE A 827 2.02 47.41 17.23
CA ILE A 827 1.53 46.43 18.17
C ILE A 827 2.26 46.60 19.50
N ALA A 828 1.53 46.83 20.58
CA ALA A 828 2.10 46.92 21.95
C ALA A 828 2.29 45.50 22.53
N ARG A 829 1.24 44.69 22.45
CA ARG A 829 1.26 43.30 22.95
C ARG A 829 0.24 42.44 22.21
N MET A 830 0.52 41.16 22.24
CA MET A 830 -0.38 40.12 21.75
C MET A 830 -0.78 39.19 22.89
N LYS A 831 -2.04 38.85 22.98
CA LYS A 831 -2.57 37.91 23.96
C LYS A 831 -3.06 36.66 23.25
N PHE A 832 -2.47 35.53 23.60
CA PHE A 832 -2.79 34.23 23.02
C PHE A 832 -3.65 33.43 24.00
N SER A 833 -4.83 33.05 23.59
CA SER A 833 -5.64 32.06 24.30
C SER A 833 -5.15 30.67 23.89
N VAL A 834 -4.85 29.87 24.87
CA VAL A 834 -4.39 28.49 24.70
C VAL A 834 -5.37 27.54 25.39
N GLY A 835 -5.56 26.37 24.80
CA GLY A 835 -6.22 25.23 25.43
C GLY A 835 -5.24 24.45 26.28
N ARG A 836 -5.48 23.12 26.41
CA ARG A 836 -4.58 22.26 27.18
C ARG A 836 -3.17 22.31 26.60
N SER A 837 -2.26 22.86 27.35
CA SER A 837 -0.90 23.13 26.88
C SER A 837 0.13 23.07 28.02
N SER A 838 1.31 22.62 27.68
CA SER A 838 2.51 22.80 28.48
C SER A 838 3.27 24.05 28.00
N THR A 839 4.57 24.02 28.03
CA THR A 839 5.45 25.14 27.69
C THR A 839 5.30 25.53 26.21
N ILE A 840 4.91 26.77 25.96
CA ILE A 840 4.84 27.41 24.66
C ILE A 840 5.87 28.52 24.62
N GLY A 841 6.71 28.50 23.59
CA GLY A 841 7.69 29.54 23.29
C GLY A 841 7.19 30.47 22.19
N PHE A 842 7.66 31.70 22.23
CA PHE A 842 7.42 32.71 21.22
C PHE A 842 8.74 33.23 20.71
N LYS A 843 8.90 33.20 19.37
CA LYS A 843 10.07 33.79 18.72
C LYS A 843 9.63 34.93 17.81
N LEU A 844 10.39 36.02 17.85
CA LEU A 844 10.15 37.17 16.99
C LEU A 844 11.30 37.33 16.02
N LYS A 845 10.96 37.59 14.75
CA LYS A 845 11.92 37.97 13.73
C LYS A 845 11.63 39.39 13.29
N SER A 846 12.61 40.27 13.41
CA SER A 846 12.50 41.67 12.94
C SER A 846 13.09 41.83 11.53
N ASP A 847 12.38 42.49 10.61
CA ASP A 847 12.82 42.72 9.23
C ASP A 847 14.04 43.64 9.13
N GLY A 848 14.32 44.44 10.18
CA GLY A 848 15.54 45.26 10.29
C GLY A 848 16.81 44.47 10.60
N TYR A 849 16.68 43.23 11.02
CA TYR A 849 17.79 42.36 11.35
C TYR A 849 18.11 41.44 10.15
N LYS A 850 19.14 41.76 9.41
CA LYS A 850 19.61 40.90 8.32
C LYS A 850 20.44 39.77 8.89
N GLY A 851 19.97 38.52 8.70
CA GLY A 851 20.77 37.35 8.97
C GLY A 851 21.99 37.31 8.03
N SER A 852 23.10 36.85 8.55
CA SER A 852 24.31 36.60 7.78
C SER A 852 24.50 35.08 7.72
N THR A 853 24.92 34.59 6.59
CA THR A 853 25.22 33.18 6.37
C THR A 853 26.56 33.08 5.64
N GLN A 854 27.37 32.11 6.02
CA GLN A 854 28.61 31.79 5.30
C GLN A 854 28.76 30.29 5.20
N THR A 855 29.09 29.81 4.01
CA THR A 855 29.30 28.41 3.73
C THR A 855 30.79 28.09 3.62
N PHE A 856 31.19 27.01 4.22
CA PHE A 856 32.54 26.45 4.18
C PHE A 856 32.48 25.04 3.60
N THR A 857 33.61 24.60 3.06
CA THR A 857 33.77 23.23 2.54
C THR A 857 34.73 22.46 3.43
N GLY A 858 34.37 21.25 3.82
CA GLY A 858 35.22 20.36 4.57
C GLY A 858 36.48 19.95 3.80
N ASP A 859 37.60 19.92 4.46
CA ASP A 859 38.89 19.54 3.86
C ASP A 859 39.51 18.29 4.55
N GLY A 860 38.78 17.69 5.51
CA GLY A 860 39.20 16.51 6.25
C GLY A 860 40.27 16.77 7.30
N SER A 861 40.74 18.02 7.46
CA SER A 861 41.79 18.37 8.42
C SER A 861 41.44 19.57 9.30
N ASN A 862 40.72 20.53 8.78
CA ASN A 862 40.35 21.74 9.52
C ASN A 862 39.11 21.49 10.38
N THR A 863 39.23 21.76 11.65
CA THR A 863 38.13 21.71 12.62
C THR A 863 37.56 23.07 12.98
N VAL A 864 38.25 24.19 12.60
CA VAL A 864 37.96 25.53 13.08
C VAL A 864 37.48 26.41 11.92
N PHE A 865 36.29 26.96 12.04
CA PHE A 865 35.67 27.83 11.04
C PHE A 865 35.27 29.15 11.67
N SER A 866 35.72 30.26 11.07
CA SER A 866 35.47 31.64 11.56
C SER A 866 34.72 32.43 10.49
N PRO A 867 33.39 32.60 10.63
CA PRO A 867 32.64 33.40 9.66
C PRO A 867 32.99 34.89 9.71
N ASP A 868 32.89 35.52 8.55
CA ASP A 868 33.26 36.95 8.36
C ASP A 868 32.16 37.94 8.74
N PHE A 869 31.14 37.52 9.48
CA PHE A 869 30.09 38.41 9.93
C PHE A 869 30.14 38.66 11.45
N THR A 870 29.62 39.79 11.87
CA THR A 870 29.52 40.16 13.29
C THR A 870 28.35 39.48 13.97
N VAL A 871 28.54 39.04 15.21
CA VAL A 871 27.56 38.33 16.00
C VAL A 871 27.25 39.04 17.30
N GLN A 872 26.00 39.42 17.52
CA GLN A 872 25.56 40.09 18.77
C GLN A 872 25.31 39.12 19.92
N ALA A 873 24.88 37.88 19.62
CA ALA A 873 24.65 36.85 20.64
C ALA A 873 24.98 35.45 20.09
N ARG A 874 25.79 34.67 20.81
CA ARG A 874 26.20 33.32 20.42
C ARG A 874 25.01 32.36 20.30
N ALA A 875 23.96 32.53 21.10
CA ALA A 875 22.75 31.72 21.07
C ALA A 875 22.02 31.76 19.72
N ASN A 876 22.22 32.79 18.91
CA ASN A 876 21.59 32.96 17.62
C ASN A 876 22.38 32.28 16.49
N ILE A 877 23.52 31.71 16.74
CA ILE A 877 24.32 30.99 15.77
C ILE A 877 23.77 29.60 15.60
N LYS A 878 23.56 29.24 14.35
CA LYS A 878 23.20 27.87 13.94
C LYS A 878 24.23 27.36 12.94
N VAL A 879 24.46 26.06 13.00
CA VAL A 879 25.40 25.37 12.12
C VAL A 879 24.63 24.27 11.41
N LYS A 880 24.78 24.21 10.08
CA LYS A 880 24.32 23.07 9.30
C LYS A 880 25.53 22.36 8.70
N LYS A 881 25.42 21.04 8.63
CA LYS A 881 26.37 20.20 7.92
C LYS A 881 25.58 19.41 6.87
N ASN A 882 25.94 19.54 5.60
CA ASN A 882 25.22 18.91 4.47
C ASN A 882 23.71 19.23 4.43
N GLY A 883 23.34 20.47 4.83
CA GLY A 883 21.94 20.90 4.89
C GLY A 883 21.22 20.59 6.19
N GLU A 884 21.76 19.72 7.06
CA GLU A 884 21.19 19.34 8.35
C GLU A 884 21.68 20.22 9.49
N ILE A 885 20.76 20.70 10.34
CA ILE A 885 21.11 21.51 11.52
C ILE A 885 21.82 20.62 12.55
N GLN A 886 23.01 21.06 12.94
CA GLN A 886 23.80 20.38 13.98
C GLN A 886 23.47 21.00 15.34
N THR A 887 23.15 20.17 16.32
CA THR A 887 22.88 20.57 17.70
C THR A 887 24.05 20.21 18.63
N THR A 888 24.89 19.26 18.22
CA THR A 888 26.06 18.76 18.96
C THR A 888 27.27 18.56 18.03
N GLY A 889 28.41 18.19 18.59
CA GLY A 889 29.61 17.89 17.79
C GLY A 889 30.44 19.10 17.47
N PHE A 890 30.13 20.27 17.99
CA PHE A 890 30.91 21.51 17.84
C PHE A 890 30.79 22.42 19.07
N THR A 891 31.67 23.37 19.17
CA THR A 891 31.65 24.46 20.17
C THR A 891 31.70 25.81 19.48
N ILE A 892 31.07 26.83 20.08
CA ILE A 892 31.08 28.21 19.61
C ILE A 892 31.82 29.07 20.66
N ALA A 893 32.86 29.75 20.24
CA ALA A 893 33.64 30.65 21.08
C ALA A 893 33.76 32.03 20.44
N ASP A 894 34.17 33.04 21.20
CA ASP A 894 34.56 34.35 20.61
C ASP A 894 35.83 34.17 19.80
N HIS A 895 35.94 34.94 18.74
CA HIS A 895 37.14 34.94 17.92
C HIS A 895 38.30 35.55 18.70
N ALA A 896 39.47 34.90 18.68
CA ALA A 896 40.61 35.25 19.51
C ALA A 896 41.09 36.72 19.40
N THR A 897 40.88 37.34 18.26
CA THR A 897 41.41 38.67 17.96
C THR A 897 40.36 39.68 17.51
N LEU A 898 39.13 39.24 17.19
CA LEU A 898 38.05 40.07 16.66
C LEU A 898 36.84 39.92 17.60
N PRO A 899 36.62 40.83 18.55
CA PRO A 899 35.66 40.68 19.65
C PRO A 899 34.19 40.54 19.17
N ASP A 900 33.87 41.03 17.97
CA ASP A 900 32.50 40.94 17.41
C ASP A 900 32.27 39.74 16.50
N ARG A 901 33.24 38.81 16.44
CA ARG A 901 33.18 37.60 15.62
C ARG A 901 33.23 36.35 16.48
N ILE A 902 32.89 35.25 15.85
CA ILE A 902 32.89 33.92 16.52
C ILE A 902 33.80 32.96 15.78
N THR A 903 34.12 31.89 16.49
CA THR A 903 34.79 30.71 15.95
C THR A 903 33.94 29.49 16.29
N VAL A 904 33.64 28.65 15.28
CA VAL A 904 32.97 27.36 15.44
C VAL A 904 34.03 26.27 15.32
N THR A 905 34.19 25.47 16.33
CA THR A 905 35.17 24.37 16.36
C THR A 905 34.43 23.05 16.41
N PHE A 906 34.60 22.22 15.40
CA PHE A 906 34.04 20.87 15.36
C PHE A 906 34.92 19.89 16.14
N ASN A 907 34.29 18.91 16.77
CA ASN A 907 34.97 17.81 17.51
C ASN A 907 35.83 16.94 16.57
N SER A 908 35.41 16.81 15.30
CA SER A 908 36.14 16.12 14.25
C SER A 908 36.10 16.94 12.96
N ALA A 909 37.17 16.90 12.17
CA ALA A 909 37.23 17.67 10.92
C ALA A 909 36.15 17.19 9.93
N PRO A 910 35.34 18.11 9.35
CA PRO A 910 34.40 17.81 8.30
C PRO A 910 35.10 17.20 7.07
N ALA A 911 34.48 16.19 6.46
CA ALA A 911 35.13 15.38 5.43
C ALA A 911 35.46 16.17 4.15
N ALA A 912 36.62 15.89 3.56
CA ALA A 912 37.00 16.36 2.24
C ALA A 912 36.27 15.56 1.12
N ALA A 913 36.24 16.11 -0.07
CA ALA A 913 35.78 15.37 -1.24
C ALA A 913 36.67 14.13 -1.50
N ILE A 914 36.05 13.01 -1.81
CA ILE A 914 36.72 11.78 -2.16
C ILE A 914 36.45 11.50 -3.65
N SER A 915 37.52 11.33 -4.45
CA SER A 915 37.37 10.96 -5.85
C SER A 915 36.90 9.53 -5.99
N ALA A 916 36.20 9.19 -7.09
CA ALA A 916 35.76 7.84 -7.37
C ALA A 916 36.93 6.81 -7.29
N ALA A 917 38.13 7.19 -7.74
CA ALA A 917 39.34 6.36 -7.68
C ALA A 917 39.86 6.11 -6.25
N ALA A 918 39.59 7.06 -5.33
CA ALA A 918 39.99 6.95 -3.92
C ALA A 918 38.91 6.31 -3.03
N ASN A 919 37.65 6.31 -3.45
CA ASN A 919 36.56 5.65 -2.74
C ASN A 919 36.43 4.16 -3.12
N ILE A 920 37.47 3.40 -2.88
CA ILE A 920 37.55 1.97 -3.23
C ILE A 920 36.67 1.17 -2.25
N ASN A 921 35.77 0.34 -2.78
CA ASN A 921 34.87 -0.52 -2.02
C ASN A 921 33.97 0.20 -0.99
N GLY A 922 33.55 1.43 -1.33
CA GLY A 922 32.68 2.20 -0.43
C GLY A 922 33.38 2.53 0.89
N SER A 923 34.57 3.10 0.82
CA SER A 923 35.36 3.47 2.01
C SER A 923 34.70 4.52 2.90
N VAL A 924 33.66 5.19 2.38
CA VAL A 924 32.82 6.12 3.12
C VAL A 924 31.47 5.46 3.37
N PRO A 925 30.96 5.44 4.62
CA PRO A 925 29.60 4.99 4.91
C PRO A 925 28.56 5.68 4.03
N ASP A 926 27.55 4.94 3.60
CA ASP A 926 26.44 5.41 2.77
C ASP A 926 26.79 5.89 1.37
N SER A 927 27.97 5.54 0.87
CA SER A 927 28.39 5.82 -0.51
C SER A 927 28.60 4.55 -1.33
N ASP A 928 28.28 4.61 -2.63
CA ASP A 928 28.57 3.51 -3.56
C ASP A 928 30.07 3.33 -3.73
N ALA A 929 30.51 2.09 -3.77
CA ALA A 929 31.91 1.75 -4.05
C ALA A 929 32.32 2.34 -5.42
N ASN A 930 33.52 2.94 -5.47
CA ASN A 930 34.06 3.61 -6.65
C ASN A 930 33.28 4.83 -7.14
N SER A 931 32.39 5.43 -6.31
CA SER A 931 31.73 6.70 -6.59
C SER A 931 32.52 7.87 -6.02
N ALA A 932 32.42 9.05 -6.64
CA ALA A 932 32.95 10.27 -6.05
C ALA A 932 32.00 10.73 -4.91
N VAL A 933 32.56 11.11 -3.77
CA VAL A 933 31.82 11.65 -2.63
C VAL A 933 32.14 13.14 -2.50
N ALA A 934 31.11 13.98 -2.42
CA ALA A 934 31.26 15.39 -2.22
C ALA A 934 31.87 15.70 -0.83
N ALA A 935 32.60 16.80 -0.73
CA ALA A 935 33.04 17.31 0.56
C ALA A 935 31.85 17.73 1.41
N ASP A 936 32.01 17.65 2.74
CA ASP A 936 31.01 18.20 3.65
C ASP A 936 30.83 19.72 3.40
N SER A 937 29.56 20.12 3.29
CA SER A 937 29.18 21.55 3.24
C SER A 937 28.79 22.00 4.63
N ILE A 938 29.46 23.05 5.14
CA ILE A 938 29.19 23.60 6.46
C ILE A 938 28.61 25.01 6.27
N GLU A 939 27.39 25.23 6.70
CA GLU A 939 26.72 26.52 6.68
C GLU A 939 26.63 27.05 8.11
N ILE A 940 27.29 28.17 8.39
CA ILE A 940 27.21 28.90 9.66
C ILE A 940 26.37 30.15 9.41
N TYR A 941 25.28 30.29 10.15
CA TYR A 941 24.34 31.39 9.95
C TYR A 941 23.80 31.94 11.26
N ILE A 942 23.36 33.20 11.24
CA ILE A 942 22.68 33.81 12.37
C ILE A 942 21.19 33.51 12.25
N ASP A 943 20.62 32.87 13.28
CA ASP A 943 19.17 32.73 13.39
C ASP A 943 18.57 34.11 13.76
N ASN A 944 17.75 34.62 12.83
CA ASN A 944 17.11 35.92 13.02
C ASN A 944 15.92 35.88 13.97
N TRP A 945 15.56 34.71 14.46
CA TRP A 945 14.52 34.53 15.43
C TRP A 945 15.09 34.64 16.83
N TYR A 946 14.55 35.55 17.64
CA TYR A 946 14.92 35.69 19.07
C TYR A 946 13.73 35.41 19.97
N ASP A 947 13.99 34.77 21.10
CA ASP A 947 13.00 34.38 22.08
C ASP A 947 12.37 35.57 22.77
N ILE A 948 11.05 35.58 22.86
CA ILE A 948 10.31 36.53 23.70
C ILE A 948 9.70 35.72 24.85
N GLN A 949 9.95 36.17 26.07
CA GLN A 949 9.35 35.54 27.23
C GLN A 949 7.89 35.99 27.38
N PRO A 950 6.91 35.09 27.34
CA PRO A 950 5.51 35.43 27.62
C PRO A 950 5.34 35.66 29.14
N VAL A 951 4.36 36.48 29.49
CA VAL A 951 3.86 36.51 30.87
C VAL A 951 2.78 35.45 30.96
N GLN A 952 3.08 34.40 31.69
CA GLN A 952 2.16 33.26 31.89
C GLN A 952 2.11 32.83 33.36
N GLU A 953 0.99 32.26 33.75
CA GLU A 953 0.82 31.55 35.02
C GLU A 953 0.36 30.12 34.71
N ALA A 954 1.00 29.13 35.30
CA ALA A 954 0.54 27.75 35.23
C ALA A 954 -0.57 27.54 36.26
N ASN A 955 -1.63 26.81 35.87
CA ASN A 955 -2.72 26.46 36.76
C ASN A 955 -2.79 24.95 37.05
N GLU A 956 -1.90 24.17 36.48
CA GLU A 956 -1.74 22.75 36.69
C GLU A 956 -0.27 22.34 36.52
N TYR A 957 0.13 21.27 37.16
CA TYR A 957 1.48 20.75 37.09
C TYR A 957 1.48 19.22 36.92
N LEU A 958 2.43 18.72 36.16
CA LEU A 958 2.86 17.33 36.23
C LEU A 958 3.78 17.20 37.48
N ALA A 959 4.14 15.99 37.84
CA ALA A 959 5.20 15.75 38.79
C ALA A 959 6.48 16.48 38.33
N ASP A 960 7.39 16.75 39.27
CA ASP A 960 8.63 17.49 39.03
C ASP A 960 8.39 18.95 38.52
N ASP A 961 7.24 19.55 38.94
CA ASP A 961 6.86 20.93 38.67
C ASP A 961 6.80 21.37 37.19
N VAL A 962 6.59 20.42 36.26
CA VAL A 962 6.38 20.74 34.83
C VAL A 962 5.06 21.49 34.66
N PRO A 963 5.09 22.75 34.22
CA PRO A 963 3.87 23.57 34.14
C PRO A 963 2.93 23.10 33.03
N MET A 964 1.65 23.03 33.41
CA MET A 964 0.55 22.71 32.48
C MET A 964 -0.53 23.78 32.65
N THR A 965 -1.33 23.95 31.61
CA THR A 965 -2.54 24.77 31.66
C THR A 965 -3.65 24.08 30.90
N ASP A 966 -4.85 24.12 31.41
CA ASP A 966 -6.03 23.60 30.68
C ASP A 966 -6.67 24.69 29.83
N GLN A 967 -6.68 25.94 30.30
CA GLN A 967 -7.07 27.12 29.55
C GLN A 967 -6.42 28.36 30.16
N ASN A 968 -5.67 29.13 29.38
CA ASN A 968 -4.99 30.31 29.86
C ASN A 968 -4.78 31.34 28.73
N ILE A 969 -4.34 32.56 29.14
CA ILE A 969 -4.00 33.65 28.23
C ILE A 969 -2.54 34.03 28.41
N TYR A 970 -1.72 33.83 27.43
CA TYR A 970 -0.33 34.25 27.42
C TYR A 970 -0.18 35.66 26.82
N THR A 971 0.41 36.58 27.55
CA THR A 971 0.65 37.94 27.07
C THR A 971 2.08 38.07 26.58
N VAL A 972 2.24 38.39 25.30
CA VAL A 972 3.55 38.55 24.65
C VAL A 972 3.77 40.04 24.35
N PRO A 973 4.77 40.70 24.95
CA PRO A 973 5.09 42.11 24.67
C PRO A 973 5.81 42.18 23.31
N ILE A 974 5.37 43.03 22.39
CA ILE A 974 5.92 43.18 21.06
C ILE A 974 6.60 44.52 20.85
N HIS A 975 5.90 45.62 21.07
CA HIS A 975 6.34 47.01 20.92
C HIS A 975 7.01 47.34 19.57
N GLN A 976 6.48 46.74 18.50
CA GLN A 976 7.01 46.96 17.14
C GLN A 976 5.89 47.30 16.14
N ARG A 977 6.27 47.91 15.00
CA ARG A 977 5.36 48.12 13.89
C ARG A 977 5.07 46.78 13.22
N THR A 978 3.82 46.61 12.81
CA THR A 978 3.34 45.36 12.21
C THR A 978 4.07 44.93 10.94
N ASP A 979 4.55 45.90 10.16
CA ASP A 979 5.31 45.66 8.92
C ASP A 979 6.74 45.20 9.16
N ASN A 980 7.25 45.33 10.39
CA ASN A 980 8.65 45.11 10.77
C ASN A 980 8.94 43.78 11.47
N PHE A 981 7.96 42.97 11.75
CA PHE A 981 8.17 41.69 12.47
C PHE A 981 7.29 40.55 11.97
N LEU A 982 7.77 39.35 12.24
CA LEU A 982 7.02 38.10 12.20
C LEU A 982 7.07 37.45 13.57
N LEU A 983 6.01 36.75 13.93
CA LEU A 983 5.94 36.00 15.19
C LEU A 983 5.79 34.52 14.89
N ARG A 984 6.55 33.72 15.62
CA ARG A 984 6.49 32.26 15.59
C ARG A 984 6.10 31.74 16.96
N VAL A 985 5.14 30.83 16.99
CA VAL A 985 4.76 30.05 18.17
C VAL A 985 5.38 28.68 18.01
N PHE A 986 6.10 28.22 19.02
CA PHE A 986 6.80 26.94 18.95
C PHE A 986 6.76 26.18 20.28
N SER A 987 6.92 24.87 20.22
CA SER A 987 7.16 24.02 21.38
C SER A 987 7.82 22.72 20.94
N ASP A 988 8.86 22.34 21.64
CA ASP A 988 9.54 21.03 21.52
C ASP A 988 9.24 20.14 22.74
N SER A 989 8.38 20.60 23.64
CA SER A 989 7.98 19.88 24.85
C SER A 989 7.29 18.54 24.50
N PRO A 990 7.54 17.44 25.24
CA PRO A 990 6.87 16.14 25.03
C PRO A 990 5.41 16.13 25.53
N PHE A 991 4.79 17.30 25.65
CA PHE A 991 3.45 17.50 26.15
C PHE A 991 2.56 18.20 25.11
N PRO A 992 1.23 18.21 25.31
CA PRO A 992 0.30 18.85 24.38
C PRO A 992 0.51 20.37 24.32
N VAL A 993 0.14 20.93 23.18
CA VAL A 993 0.04 22.38 22.92
C VAL A 993 -1.19 22.62 22.08
N SER A 994 -1.95 23.67 22.43
CA SER A 994 -3.15 24.07 21.67
C SER A 994 -3.27 25.59 21.63
N LEU A 995 -3.23 26.15 20.43
CA LEU A 995 -3.44 27.59 20.18
C LEU A 995 -4.88 27.80 19.72
N THR A 996 -5.71 28.45 20.53
CA THR A 996 -7.13 28.64 20.20
C THR A 996 -7.39 29.96 19.50
N SER A 997 -6.98 31.09 20.08
CA SER A 997 -7.23 32.41 19.51
C SER A 997 -6.15 33.41 19.88
N MET A 998 -6.16 34.57 19.25
CA MET A 998 -5.26 35.67 19.57
C MET A 998 -6.01 37.00 19.54
N MET A 999 -5.62 37.87 20.45
CA MET A 999 -6.03 39.28 20.50
C MET A 999 -4.79 40.14 20.52
N TRP A 1000 -4.76 41.20 19.77
CA TRP A 1000 -3.68 42.17 19.81
C TRP A 1000 -4.17 43.56 20.22
N GLU A 1001 -3.32 44.26 20.89
CA GLU A 1001 -3.52 45.65 21.31
C GLU A 1001 -2.44 46.52 20.71
N GLY A 1002 -2.81 47.63 20.12
CA GLY A 1002 -1.84 48.49 19.45
C GLY A 1002 -2.34 49.92 19.25
N ASN A 1003 -1.46 50.70 18.64
CA ASN A 1003 -1.74 52.07 18.26
C ASN A 1003 -1.87 52.14 16.73
N TYR A 1004 -3.00 52.63 16.29
CA TYR A 1004 -3.34 52.80 14.90
C TYR A 1004 -3.28 54.27 14.51
N SER A 1005 -2.62 54.58 13.37
CA SER A 1005 -2.57 55.92 12.79
C SER A 1005 -2.86 55.82 11.27
N PRO A 1006 -4.06 56.26 10.84
CA PRO A 1006 -4.37 56.29 9.41
C PRO A 1006 -3.45 57.26 8.72
N ARG A 1007 -2.97 56.98 7.53
CA ARG A 1007 -2.21 57.92 6.70
C ARG A 1007 -3.15 58.92 6.04
N PHE A 1008 -3.10 60.13 6.49
CA PHE A 1008 -3.74 61.23 5.76
C PHE A 1008 -2.75 61.71 4.68
N TYR A 1009 -3.10 61.50 3.41
CA TYR A 1009 -2.46 62.24 2.32
C TYR A 1009 -2.92 63.69 2.39
N ARG A 1010 -2.08 64.60 2.87
CA ARG A 1010 -2.25 66.02 2.54
C ARG A 1010 -2.10 66.13 1.00
N ARG A 1011 -3.19 66.39 0.31
CA ARG A 1011 -3.12 66.96 -1.05
C ARG A 1011 -2.52 68.36 -0.87
N THR A 1012 -1.28 68.52 -1.24
CA THR A 1012 -0.70 69.84 -1.54
C THR A 1012 -1.12 70.21 -2.93
#